data_716fe72cef1d7ee47aafa93038d9d041
#
_entry.id   716fe72cef1d7ee47aafa93038d9d041
#
_cell.length_a   1.000
_cell.length_b   1.000
_cell.length_c   1.000
_cell.angle_alpha   90.00
_cell.angle_beta   90.00
_cell.angle_gamma   90.00
#
_symmetry.space_group_name_H-M   'P 1'
#
loop_
_entity.id
_entity.type
_entity.pdbx_description
1 polymer ?
#
loop_
_entity_poly.entity_id
_entity_poly.type
_entity_poly.pdbx_seq_one_letter_code
_entity_poly.pdbx_strand_id
1 'polypeptide(L)'
;MKKHWILSLALAANVWGSEAQQVAPAIPRDEKIERQVESLLQKMTLDEKIGQMCELTIDVLQDRSGGQGAKDFRLSEAMLDSVFGKYKVGSILNVPQGKAQPVEKWQEIIRRIQEKSMEEIGIPCIYGVDQIHGTTYTRGGTLFPQGINMGAAFNRELTRREAEISAYETKAGSIPWTYAPVTDLGRDARWPRMWENYGEDCYLNAEMGRESVLGFQGDNPNHIGPNHIAACMKHYMGYGVPVSGKDRTPSSITEQDMREKHFAPYLEMIRNGALSIMVNSAMNNGLPFHANYELLTKWLKEDLNWDGMIVTDWADINNLYARDHIAKDKKEAIKLAINAGIDMSMDPYSWDFCILLKQLVQEGEVPMSRIDDAVRRVLRLKFRLNLFEKPYYDLKDYPLFGSDEYAAVALHAAEESLVLLKNTDNLLPLAKGKKILLTGPNANSMRCLNGGWSYTWQGSNAEDCSEPYHTILEAFINKFGAENIIYEAGVTYNEKGNWWEENTPEIEKTVAAAAQADYIVACIGENSYCETPGNLNDLTLSENQSNLVKALAKTGKPVILILNEGRPRIIADIEPLSKAVVNIMLPGNYGGDALANLLAGDVNFSGKMPYTYPKYPHSLVTYDYKPCEHIGKPMEGAYNYDAAVNVQWAFGYGLSYTTFAYSNLRVDKVHFTADDVLTFTVDVKNTGLRAGKESVLLFSSDLVASLTPDNRRLRNFEKVELQPGETRTVTLKLKASDLAFVGYDGRWILEAGDFRMQAGNQVLDITCTETKKWDTPNK
;
A
#
# COMPACT_ATOMS: atom_id res chain seq x y z
N MET A 1 -20.84 -38.17 79.04
CA MET A 1 -19.56 -38.66 78.47
C MET A 1 -19.78 -39.16 77.07
N LYS A 2 -19.48 -38.34 76.05
CA LYS A 2 -19.42 -38.77 74.66
C LYS A 2 -18.21 -38.07 74.03
N LYS A 3 -17.21 -38.88 73.63
CA LYS A 3 -16.04 -38.42 72.94
C LYS A 3 -16.39 -38.17 71.47
N HIS A 4 -16.09 -36.98 70.96
CA HIS A 4 -16.13 -36.65 69.53
C HIS A 4 -14.74 -36.83 68.95
N TRP A 5 -14.67 -37.66 67.92
CA TRP A 5 -13.50 -37.80 67.02
C TRP A 5 -13.62 -36.79 65.92
N ILE A 6 -12.64 -35.94 65.77
CA ILE A 6 -12.48 -35.03 64.62
C ILE A 6 -11.59 -35.72 63.62
N LEU A 7 -12.16 -36.12 62.45
CA LEU A 7 -11.41 -36.57 61.26
C LEU A 7 -10.98 -35.37 60.49
N SER A 8 -9.68 -35.10 60.42
CA SER A 8 -9.06 -34.10 59.53
C SER A 8 -8.90 -34.72 58.14
N LEU A 9 -9.74 -34.29 57.15
CA LEU A 9 -9.51 -34.56 55.74
C LEU A 9 -8.49 -33.50 55.23
N ALA A 10 -7.30 -33.94 54.89
CA ALA A 10 -6.35 -33.19 54.09
C ALA A 10 -6.75 -33.25 52.62
N LEU A 11 -7.37 -32.18 52.08
CA LEU A 11 -7.52 -32.01 50.64
C LEU A 11 -6.11 -31.65 50.06
N ALA A 12 -5.51 -32.56 49.31
CA ALA A 12 -4.41 -32.28 48.46
C ALA A 12 -4.96 -31.52 47.19
N ALA A 13 -4.82 -30.22 47.18
CA ALA A 13 -5.07 -29.45 45.96
C ALA A 13 -3.94 -29.69 44.97
N ASN A 14 -4.18 -30.56 44.00
CA ASN A 14 -3.39 -30.63 42.79
C ASN A 14 -3.58 -29.34 42.02
N VAL A 15 -2.70 -28.37 42.22
CA VAL A 15 -2.55 -27.22 41.33
C VAL A 15 -1.91 -27.74 40.05
N TRP A 16 -2.73 -28.11 39.09
CA TRP A 16 -2.29 -28.21 37.70
C TRP A 16 -2.00 -26.79 37.22
N GLY A 17 -0.75 -26.35 37.34
CA GLY A 17 -0.27 -25.23 36.60
C GLY A 17 -0.33 -25.60 35.12
N SER A 18 -1.32 -25.07 34.39
CA SER A 18 -1.22 -24.99 32.96
C SER A 18 0.01 -24.09 32.68
N GLU A 19 1.12 -24.70 32.30
CA GLU A 19 2.17 -23.96 31.62
C GLU A 19 1.47 -23.33 30.41
N ALA A 20 1.26 -22.01 30.43
CA ALA A 20 0.81 -21.28 29.27
C ALA A 20 1.80 -21.60 28.14
N GLN A 21 1.35 -22.26 27.12
CA GLN A 21 2.17 -22.65 25.98
C GLN A 21 2.76 -21.38 25.42
N GLN A 22 4.06 -21.21 25.57
CA GLN A 22 4.74 -19.98 25.16
C GLN A 22 4.62 -19.85 23.65
N VAL A 23 3.93 -18.79 23.19
CA VAL A 23 3.74 -18.53 21.76
C VAL A 23 5.10 -18.38 21.10
N ALA A 24 5.34 -19.12 20.02
CA ALA A 24 6.59 -19.02 19.27
C ALA A 24 6.75 -17.59 18.71
N PRO A 25 7.97 -17.04 18.70
CA PRO A 25 8.20 -15.73 18.11
C PRO A 25 7.83 -15.70 16.63
N ALA A 26 7.15 -14.65 16.19
CA ALA A 26 6.82 -14.45 14.77
C ALA A 26 8.08 -14.37 13.90
N ILE A 27 9.15 -13.79 14.42
CA ILE A 27 10.49 -13.77 13.82
C ILE A 27 11.43 -14.60 14.70
N PRO A 28 12.13 -15.61 14.17
CA PRO A 28 13.12 -16.37 14.94
C PRO A 28 14.18 -15.43 15.55
N ARG A 29 14.43 -15.56 16.84
CA ARG A 29 15.38 -14.68 17.54
C ARG A 29 16.83 -15.08 17.25
N ASP A 30 17.69 -14.09 17.00
CA ASP A 30 19.14 -14.25 16.94
C ASP A 30 19.76 -14.00 18.32
N GLU A 31 20.29 -15.04 18.95
CA GLU A 31 20.89 -14.99 20.29
C GLU A 31 22.07 -14.01 20.41
N LYS A 32 22.80 -13.77 19.32
CA LYS A 32 23.92 -12.80 19.32
C LYS A 32 23.35 -11.39 19.39
N ILE A 33 22.35 -11.09 18.57
CA ILE A 33 21.68 -9.78 18.57
C ILE A 33 21.03 -9.53 19.93
N GLU A 34 20.30 -10.51 20.50
CA GLU A 34 19.67 -10.33 21.81
C GLU A 34 20.68 -10.02 22.90
N ARG A 35 21.83 -10.72 22.94
CA ARG A 35 22.91 -10.41 23.90
C ARG A 35 23.48 -9.01 23.68
N GLN A 36 23.66 -8.56 22.45
CA GLN A 36 24.16 -7.21 22.15
C GLN A 36 23.16 -6.14 22.61
N VAL A 37 21.88 -6.33 22.33
CA VAL A 37 20.79 -5.44 22.76
C VAL A 37 20.75 -5.33 24.28
N GLU A 38 20.72 -6.44 25.02
CA GLU A 38 20.67 -6.43 26.50
C GLU A 38 21.91 -5.81 27.10
N SER A 39 23.09 -6.12 26.56
CA SER A 39 24.36 -5.53 27.03
C SER A 39 24.40 -4.02 26.85
N LEU A 40 23.86 -3.49 25.77
CA LEU A 40 23.80 -2.06 25.52
C LEU A 40 22.73 -1.39 26.40
N LEU A 41 21.53 -1.96 26.45
CA LEU A 41 20.37 -1.46 27.20
C LEU A 41 20.72 -1.26 28.71
N GLN A 42 21.48 -2.20 29.30
CA GLN A 42 21.88 -2.12 30.69
C GLN A 42 22.84 -0.97 30.98
N LYS A 43 23.55 -0.46 29.99
CA LYS A 43 24.54 0.66 30.16
C LYS A 43 23.90 2.02 29.90
N MET A 44 22.72 2.05 29.26
CA MET A 44 22.08 3.29 28.88
C MET A 44 21.44 4.02 30.05
N THR A 45 21.66 5.32 30.10
CA THR A 45 20.94 6.24 30.98
C THR A 45 19.46 6.39 30.53
N LEU A 46 18.61 6.93 31.41
CA LEU A 46 17.23 7.20 31.08
C LEU A 46 17.08 8.16 29.87
N ASP A 47 17.94 9.18 29.81
CA ASP A 47 17.94 10.15 28.71
C ASP A 47 18.30 9.50 27.36
N GLU A 48 19.29 8.63 27.34
CA GLU A 48 19.66 7.87 26.16
C GLU A 48 18.53 6.92 25.73
N LYS A 49 17.89 6.23 26.68
CA LYS A 49 16.75 5.36 26.40
C LYS A 49 15.58 6.12 25.75
N ILE A 50 15.18 7.22 26.36
CA ILE A 50 14.09 8.05 25.86
C ILE A 50 14.44 8.69 24.50
N GLY A 51 15.67 9.15 24.31
CA GLY A 51 16.13 9.69 23.04
C GLY A 51 16.03 8.68 21.90
N GLN A 52 16.29 7.39 22.16
CA GLN A 52 16.12 6.34 21.14
C GLN A 52 14.65 6.12 20.72
N MET A 53 13.71 6.55 21.53
CA MET A 53 12.26 6.49 21.23
C MET A 53 11.74 7.75 20.51
N CYS A 54 12.60 8.70 20.20
CA CYS A 54 12.27 9.98 19.56
C CYS A 54 12.74 10.00 18.11
N GLU A 55 11.87 10.43 17.21
CA GLU A 55 12.15 10.65 15.80
C GLU A 55 11.78 12.08 15.41
N LEU A 56 12.72 12.80 14.77
CA LEU A 56 12.57 14.18 14.35
C LEU A 56 12.74 14.32 12.84
N THR A 57 12.06 15.33 12.24
CA THR A 57 12.30 15.63 10.83
C THR A 57 13.67 16.26 10.60
N ILE A 58 14.26 15.97 9.44
CA ILE A 58 15.56 16.53 9.02
C ILE A 58 15.58 18.06 9.04
N ASP A 59 14.43 18.73 8.84
CA ASP A 59 14.31 20.18 8.84
C ASP A 59 14.68 20.83 10.19
N VAL A 60 14.61 20.06 11.28
CA VAL A 60 15.10 20.51 12.60
C VAL A 60 16.62 20.71 12.59
N LEU A 61 17.33 19.95 11.79
CA LEU A 61 18.80 20.02 11.67
C LEU A 61 19.29 21.07 10.67
N GLN A 62 18.38 21.78 9.97
CA GLN A 62 18.75 22.74 8.94
C GLN A 62 19.45 23.96 9.49
N ASP A 63 20.58 24.35 8.88
CA ASP A 63 21.19 25.66 9.07
C ASP A 63 20.34 26.75 8.40
N ARG A 64 19.75 27.61 9.22
CA ARG A 64 18.91 28.74 8.78
C ARG A 64 19.65 30.07 8.74
N SER A 65 20.95 30.09 8.95
CA SER A 65 21.77 31.31 8.96
C SER A 65 21.80 32.02 7.60
N GLY A 66 21.57 31.30 6.50
CA GLY A 66 21.46 31.83 5.14
C GLY A 66 20.10 32.44 4.77
N GLY A 67 19.15 32.53 5.71
CA GLY A 67 17.79 33.06 5.48
C GLY A 67 16.82 31.99 4.90
N GLN A 68 15.52 32.34 4.88
CA GLN A 68 14.51 31.51 4.20
C GLN A 68 14.77 31.54 2.69
N GLY A 69 15.13 30.42 2.09
CA GLY A 69 15.36 30.29 0.65
C GLY A 69 16.80 29.94 0.26
N ALA A 70 17.64 29.49 1.21
CA ALA A 70 18.93 28.91 0.86
C ALA A 70 18.72 27.78 -0.16
N LYS A 71 19.34 27.89 -1.35
CA LYS A 71 19.16 26.91 -2.45
C LYS A 71 19.62 25.49 -2.07
N ASP A 72 20.62 25.41 -1.15
CA ASP A 72 21.22 24.15 -0.72
C ASP A 72 20.93 23.88 0.75
N PHE A 73 20.49 22.67 1.04
CA PHE A 73 20.36 22.19 2.42
C PHE A 73 21.74 22.03 3.06
N ARG A 74 21.89 22.56 4.29
CA ARG A 74 23.08 22.39 5.13
C ARG A 74 22.68 22.02 6.54
N LEU A 75 23.45 21.14 7.16
CA LEU A 75 23.28 20.79 8.57
C LEU A 75 23.84 21.90 9.48
N SER A 76 23.15 22.17 10.58
CA SER A 76 23.57 23.09 11.64
C SER A 76 24.29 22.28 12.74
N GLU A 77 25.57 22.59 12.98
CA GLU A 77 26.32 21.93 14.07
C GLU A 77 25.69 22.16 15.45
N ALA A 78 25.14 23.36 15.70
CA ALA A 78 24.46 23.65 16.96
C ALA A 78 23.17 22.84 17.15
N MET A 79 22.46 22.53 16.05
CA MET A 79 21.30 21.68 16.12
C MET A 79 21.67 20.21 16.25
N LEU A 80 22.75 19.78 15.61
CA LEU A 80 23.32 18.44 15.81
C LEU A 80 23.72 18.21 17.27
N ASP A 81 24.37 19.21 17.90
CA ASP A 81 24.72 19.17 19.35
C ASP A 81 23.48 19.09 20.23
N SER A 82 22.41 19.80 19.86
CA SER A 82 21.16 19.76 20.60
C SER A 82 20.47 18.40 20.46
N VAL A 83 20.30 17.91 19.24
CA VAL A 83 19.57 16.68 18.94
C VAL A 83 20.30 15.45 19.46
N PHE A 84 21.57 15.28 19.12
CA PHE A 84 22.33 14.09 19.50
C PHE A 84 23.07 14.26 20.84
N GLY A 85 23.64 15.44 21.11
CA GLY A 85 24.40 15.70 22.35
C GLY A 85 23.48 15.82 23.58
N LYS A 86 22.43 16.62 23.50
CA LYS A 86 21.53 16.88 24.63
C LYS A 86 20.37 15.91 24.76
N TYR A 87 19.61 15.70 23.68
CA TYR A 87 18.38 14.90 23.71
C TYR A 87 18.56 13.44 23.30
N LYS A 88 19.75 13.05 22.82
CA LYS A 88 20.13 11.66 22.51
C LYS A 88 19.19 11.00 21.48
N VAL A 89 18.66 11.79 20.55
CA VAL A 89 17.65 11.35 19.57
C VAL A 89 18.15 10.19 18.72
N GLY A 90 17.32 9.15 18.59
CA GLY A 90 17.69 7.89 17.96
C GLY A 90 17.30 7.77 16.50
N SER A 91 16.40 8.66 15.99
CA SER A 91 15.88 8.59 14.63
C SER A 91 15.68 9.96 14.00
N ILE A 92 15.96 10.05 12.70
CA ILE A 92 15.66 11.20 11.84
C ILE A 92 14.86 10.71 10.64
N LEU A 93 13.93 11.53 10.17
CA LEU A 93 13.11 11.19 9.01
C LEU A 93 13.03 12.32 7.98
N ASN A 94 12.39 11.98 6.85
CA ASN A 94 11.93 12.89 5.81
C ASN A 94 13.03 13.39 4.86
N VAL A 95 12.68 14.33 4.01
CA VAL A 95 13.46 14.77 2.85
C VAL A 95 13.92 16.22 3.05
N PRO A 96 15.20 16.52 2.90
CA PRO A 96 15.69 17.88 3.02
C PRO A 96 14.93 18.86 2.12
N GLN A 97 14.38 19.93 2.71
CA GLN A 97 13.58 20.95 2.00
C GLN A 97 12.34 20.38 1.29
N GLY A 98 11.85 19.20 1.68
CA GLY A 98 10.64 18.56 1.12
C GLY A 98 10.75 18.14 -0.33
N LYS A 99 11.96 17.94 -0.89
CA LYS A 99 12.16 17.53 -2.29
C LYS A 99 13.32 16.58 -2.48
N ALA A 100 13.25 15.74 -3.52
CA ALA A 100 14.27 14.76 -3.86
C ALA A 100 15.66 15.37 -3.98
N GLN A 101 16.65 14.70 -3.39
CA GLN A 101 18.06 15.10 -3.39
C GLN A 101 18.89 14.20 -4.31
N PRO A 102 20.02 14.70 -4.85
CA PRO A 102 21.03 13.83 -5.44
C PRO A 102 21.54 12.80 -4.44
N VAL A 103 21.92 11.62 -4.91
CA VAL A 103 22.40 10.52 -4.06
C VAL A 103 23.65 10.90 -3.25
N GLU A 104 24.55 11.69 -3.83
CA GLU A 104 25.75 12.20 -3.14
C GLU A 104 25.37 13.13 -1.98
N LYS A 105 24.30 13.91 -2.13
CA LYS A 105 23.80 14.78 -1.06
C LYS A 105 23.21 13.98 0.09
N TRP A 106 22.50 12.90 -0.20
CA TRP A 106 22.03 11.96 0.80
C TRP A 106 23.20 11.35 1.59
N GLN A 107 24.24 10.88 0.90
CA GLN A 107 25.43 10.32 1.54
C GLN A 107 26.16 11.32 2.45
N GLU A 108 26.31 12.58 1.99
CA GLU A 108 26.89 13.67 2.80
C GLU A 108 26.12 13.87 4.10
N ILE A 109 24.79 14.02 4.00
CA ILE A 109 23.89 14.28 5.13
C ILE A 109 23.92 13.09 6.12
N ILE A 110 23.68 11.88 5.63
CA ILE A 110 23.60 10.67 6.46
C ILE A 110 24.96 10.43 7.16
N ARG A 111 26.06 10.56 6.44
CA ARG A 111 27.40 10.41 7.03
C ARG A 111 27.60 11.35 8.22
N ARG A 112 27.30 12.64 8.06
CA ARG A 112 27.48 13.63 9.14
C ARG A 112 26.57 13.32 10.35
N ILE A 113 25.33 12.93 10.10
CA ILE A 113 24.39 12.50 11.16
C ILE A 113 24.95 11.30 11.92
N GLN A 114 25.42 10.28 11.21
CA GLN A 114 25.97 9.07 11.82
C GLN A 114 27.25 9.35 12.65
N GLU A 115 28.18 10.15 12.11
CA GLU A 115 29.39 10.56 12.84
C GLU A 115 29.02 11.25 14.14
N LYS A 116 28.06 12.21 14.10
CA LYS A 116 27.62 12.94 15.28
C LYS A 116 26.89 12.05 16.28
N SER A 117 26.00 11.17 15.84
CA SER A 117 25.30 10.22 16.70
C SER A 117 26.25 9.27 17.40
N MET A 118 27.23 8.74 16.67
CA MET A 118 28.24 7.84 17.24
C MET A 118 29.19 8.55 18.23
N GLU A 119 29.57 9.81 17.96
CA GLU A 119 30.37 10.63 18.83
C GLU A 119 29.67 10.90 20.18
N GLU A 120 28.39 11.28 20.15
CA GLU A 120 27.65 11.79 21.31
C GLU A 120 26.93 10.70 22.11
N ILE A 121 26.53 9.58 21.45
CA ILE A 121 25.69 8.54 22.05
C ILE A 121 26.38 7.17 21.99
N GLY A 122 27.24 6.93 20.99
CA GLY A 122 27.79 5.60 20.71
C GLY A 122 26.76 4.64 20.10
N ILE A 123 25.61 5.16 19.64
CA ILE A 123 24.52 4.41 19.01
C ILE A 123 24.21 5.08 17.68
N PRO A 124 24.22 4.35 16.54
CA PRO A 124 23.93 4.94 15.23
C PRO A 124 22.49 5.44 15.15
N CYS A 125 22.28 6.55 14.44
CA CYS A 125 20.95 7.05 14.12
C CYS A 125 20.28 6.14 13.08
N ILE A 126 18.98 5.88 13.19
CA ILE A 126 18.20 5.31 12.09
C ILE A 126 17.60 6.45 11.27
N TYR A 127 17.62 6.34 9.95
CA TYR A 127 17.03 7.34 9.06
C TYR A 127 15.93 6.72 8.19
N GLY A 128 14.73 7.30 8.25
CA GLY A 128 13.56 6.82 7.53
C GLY A 128 13.08 7.80 6.44
N VAL A 129 12.64 7.25 5.30
CA VAL A 129 12.08 8.02 4.18
C VAL A 129 10.93 7.25 3.54
N ASP A 130 9.93 7.97 3.00
CA ASP A 130 8.81 7.41 2.24
C ASP A 130 9.22 7.07 0.80
N GLN A 131 9.82 5.91 0.59
CA GLN A 131 10.10 5.36 -0.74
C GLN A 131 8.92 4.49 -1.16
N ILE A 132 7.82 5.10 -1.58
CA ILE A 132 6.51 4.44 -1.71
C ILE A 132 6.40 3.62 -3.00
N HIS A 133 6.92 4.13 -4.14
CA HIS A 133 6.85 3.46 -5.44
C HIS A 133 8.20 3.53 -6.16
N GLY A 134 9.22 2.94 -5.59
CA GLY A 134 10.61 3.05 -6.03
C GLY A 134 11.38 4.06 -5.20
N THR A 135 12.46 4.59 -5.74
CA THR A 135 13.39 5.48 -5.02
C THR A 135 12.95 6.94 -5.18
N THR A 136 11.78 7.25 -4.68
CA THR A 136 11.00 8.48 -4.95
C THR A 136 11.67 9.77 -4.53
N TYR A 137 12.53 9.74 -3.53
CA TYR A 137 13.19 10.94 -2.99
C TYR A 137 14.69 11.05 -3.28
N THR A 138 15.19 10.21 -4.21
CA THR A 138 16.57 10.30 -4.69
C THR A 138 16.58 10.55 -6.20
N ARG A 139 17.13 11.70 -6.62
CA ARG A 139 17.22 12.04 -8.04
C ARG A 139 18.08 11.03 -8.78
N GLY A 140 17.59 10.61 -9.94
CA GLY A 140 18.23 9.57 -10.76
C GLY A 140 17.94 8.15 -10.33
N GLY A 141 17.22 7.96 -9.22
CA GLY A 141 16.70 6.66 -8.83
C GLY A 141 15.46 6.26 -9.64
N THR A 142 15.15 4.98 -9.68
CA THR A 142 14.07 4.39 -10.47
C THR A 142 12.73 4.57 -9.74
N LEU A 143 11.75 5.20 -10.41
CA LEU A 143 10.35 5.24 -9.97
C LEU A 143 9.56 4.17 -10.73
N PHE A 144 8.77 3.44 -9.97
CA PHE A 144 7.84 2.43 -10.46
C PHE A 144 6.40 2.99 -10.54
N PRO A 145 5.44 2.24 -11.12
CA PRO A 145 4.03 2.53 -10.94
C PRO A 145 3.64 2.54 -9.46
N GLN A 146 2.60 3.29 -9.11
CA GLN A 146 2.06 3.30 -7.74
C GLN A 146 1.50 1.92 -7.33
N GLY A 147 1.32 1.71 -6.01
CA GLY A 147 0.85 0.44 -5.47
C GLY A 147 -0.41 -0.11 -6.15
N ILE A 148 -1.37 0.75 -6.48
CA ILE A 148 -2.61 0.36 -7.18
C ILE A 148 -2.34 -0.26 -8.55
N ASN A 149 -1.35 0.23 -9.28
CA ASN A 149 -0.89 -0.33 -10.54
C ASN A 149 -0.21 -1.68 -10.32
N MET A 150 0.66 -1.79 -9.32
CA MET A 150 1.31 -3.06 -8.99
C MET A 150 0.27 -4.13 -8.62
N GLY A 151 -0.81 -3.74 -7.92
CA GLY A 151 -1.97 -4.59 -7.68
C GLY A 151 -2.66 -5.04 -8.97
N ALA A 152 -2.84 -4.12 -9.94
CA ALA A 152 -3.43 -4.43 -11.26
C ALA A 152 -2.58 -5.39 -12.09
N ALA A 153 -1.28 -5.43 -11.89
CA ALA A 153 -0.39 -6.38 -12.54
C ALA A 153 -0.63 -7.83 -12.08
N PHE A 154 -1.15 -8.08 -10.87
CA PHE A 154 -1.31 -9.42 -10.28
C PHE A 154 -0.03 -10.27 -10.44
N ASN A 155 1.14 -9.67 -10.21
CA ASN A 155 2.43 -10.29 -10.45
C ASN A 155 3.34 -10.17 -9.22
N ARG A 156 3.46 -11.28 -8.46
CA ARG A 156 4.27 -11.36 -7.22
C ARG A 156 5.75 -11.10 -7.48
N GLU A 157 6.30 -11.73 -8.53
CA GLU A 157 7.72 -11.61 -8.87
C GLU A 157 8.09 -10.17 -9.21
N LEU A 158 7.23 -9.50 -9.98
CA LEU A 158 7.44 -8.10 -10.37
C LEU A 158 7.39 -7.16 -9.16
N THR A 159 6.46 -7.38 -8.23
CA THR A 159 6.36 -6.61 -6.98
C THR A 159 7.59 -6.82 -6.08
N ARG A 160 8.08 -8.05 -5.98
CA ARG A 160 9.34 -8.33 -5.27
C ARG A 160 10.53 -7.62 -5.93
N ARG A 161 10.61 -7.67 -7.26
CA ARG A 161 11.70 -7.03 -8.01
C ARG A 161 11.70 -5.51 -7.89
N GLU A 162 10.53 -4.87 -7.90
CA GLU A 162 10.37 -3.44 -7.58
C GLU A 162 10.98 -3.10 -6.22
N ALA A 163 10.60 -3.84 -5.17
CA ALA A 163 11.07 -3.61 -3.81
C ALA A 163 12.59 -3.87 -3.67
N GLU A 164 13.16 -4.88 -4.36
CA GLU A 164 14.59 -5.13 -4.41
C GLU A 164 15.36 -3.95 -5.02
N ILE A 165 14.88 -3.42 -6.15
CA ILE A 165 15.49 -2.27 -6.82
C ILE A 165 15.38 -1.03 -5.95
N SER A 166 14.19 -0.77 -5.39
CA SER A 166 13.96 0.35 -4.48
C SER A 166 14.88 0.27 -3.24
N ALA A 167 15.05 -0.93 -2.66
CA ALA A 167 15.98 -1.14 -1.55
C ALA A 167 17.43 -0.85 -1.91
N TYR A 168 17.88 -1.39 -3.05
CA TYR A 168 19.25 -1.19 -3.53
C TYR A 168 19.57 0.29 -3.75
N GLU A 169 18.70 1.00 -4.44
CA GLU A 169 18.89 2.42 -4.76
C GLU A 169 18.74 3.33 -3.53
N THR A 170 17.80 3.00 -2.62
CA THR A 170 17.66 3.70 -1.34
C THR A 170 18.91 3.53 -0.47
N LYS A 171 19.45 2.32 -0.43
CA LYS A 171 20.69 2.01 0.29
C LYS A 171 21.90 2.74 -0.29
N ALA A 172 21.94 2.96 -1.61
CA ALA A 172 22.98 3.76 -2.26
C ALA A 172 23.04 5.19 -1.68
N GLY A 173 21.92 5.75 -1.28
CA GLY A 173 21.83 7.01 -0.53
C GLY A 173 22.19 6.90 0.95
N SER A 174 22.57 5.70 1.43
CA SER A 174 22.83 5.39 2.85
C SER A 174 21.57 5.40 3.73
N ILE A 175 20.37 5.37 3.17
CA ILE A 175 19.10 5.34 3.90
C ILE A 175 18.78 3.87 4.25
N PRO A 176 18.68 3.51 5.56
CA PRO A 176 18.51 2.12 5.96
C PRO A 176 17.06 1.66 6.13
N TRP A 177 16.09 2.56 6.07
CA TRP A 177 14.71 2.29 6.46
C TRP A 177 13.72 3.04 5.56
N THR A 178 12.65 2.36 5.12
CA THR A 178 11.56 2.97 4.35
C THR A 178 10.21 2.77 5.04
N TYR A 179 9.30 3.76 4.90
CA TYR A 179 7.91 3.67 5.34
C TYR A 179 7.03 3.07 4.25
N ALA A 180 7.38 1.86 3.84
CA ALA A 180 6.72 1.03 2.84
C ALA A 180 6.84 -0.45 3.23
N PRO A 181 5.95 -1.36 2.74
CA PRO A 181 4.84 -1.14 1.82
C PRO A 181 3.60 -0.54 2.49
N VAL A 182 2.74 0.07 1.65
CA VAL A 182 1.40 0.51 2.05
C VAL A 182 0.41 -0.61 1.71
N THR A 183 -0.26 -1.16 2.73
CA THR A 183 -1.18 -2.30 2.59
C THR A 183 -2.55 -2.04 3.23
N ASP A 184 -2.92 -0.77 3.32
CA ASP A 184 -4.30 -0.38 3.57
C ASP A 184 -5.20 -0.95 2.47
N LEU A 185 -6.41 -1.33 2.83
CA LEU A 185 -7.37 -1.80 1.82
C LEU A 185 -8.07 -0.62 1.17
N GLY A 186 -7.90 -0.44 -0.13
CA GLY A 186 -8.55 0.61 -0.92
C GLY A 186 -10.04 0.31 -1.16
N ARG A 187 -10.85 0.29 -0.09
CA ARG A 187 -12.26 -0.13 -0.13
C ARG A 187 -13.25 1.02 -0.26
N ASP A 188 -12.84 2.24 0.02
CA ASP A 188 -13.63 3.45 -0.21
C ASP A 188 -13.03 4.26 -1.34
N ALA A 189 -13.74 4.34 -2.47
CA ALA A 189 -13.32 5.07 -3.66
C ALA A 189 -13.11 6.59 -3.42
N ARG A 190 -13.67 7.14 -2.33
CA ARG A 190 -13.52 8.56 -1.98
C ARG A 190 -12.20 8.85 -1.28
N TRP A 191 -11.56 7.84 -0.69
CA TRP A 191 -10.36 7.99 0.11
C TRP A 191 -9.17 8.44 -0.76
N PRO A 192 -8.46 9.55 -0.39
CA PRO A 192 -7.44 10.15 -1.25
C PRO A 192 -6.14 9.35 -1.35
N ARG A 193 -5.97 8.31 -0.51
CA ARG A 193 -4.79 7.43 -0.51
C ARG A 193 -5.08 6.06 -1.12
N MET A 194 -6.19 5.91 -1.85
CA MET A 194 -6.59 4.65 -2.47
C MET A 194 -5.51 4.10 -3.44
N TRP A 195 -4.75 4.97 -4.07
CA TRP A 195 -3.72 4.61 -5.04
C TRP A 195 -2.41 4.10 -4.43
N GLU A 196 -2.18 4.30 -3.11
CA GLU A 196 -0.94 3.90 -2.45
C GLU A 196 -0.85 2.38 -2.18
N ASN A 197 -1.97 1.69 -2.10
CA ASN A 197 -2.08 0.26 -1.78
C ASN A 197 -2.36 -0.59 -3.03
N TYR A 198 -2.43 -1.92 -2.84
CA TYR A 198 -2.60 -2.87 -3.94
C TYR A 198 -4.07 -3.15 -4.33
N GLY A 199 -5.03 -2.36 -3.84
CA GLY A 199 -6.45 -2.48 -4.16
C GLY A 199 -7.35 -2.85 -2.99
N GLU A 200 -8.58 -3.27 -3.29
CA GLU A 200 -9.62 -3.49 -2.27
C GLU A 200 -9.56 -4.85 -1.56
N ASP A 201 -8.86 -5.82 -2.15
CA ASP A 201 -8.83 -7.20 -1.67
C ASP A 201 -7.73 -7.45 -0.64
N CYS A 202 -8.09 -8.13 0.46
CA CYS A 202 -7.15 -8.40 1.55
C CYS A 202 -6.09 -9.45 1.20
N TYR A 203 -6.43 -10.46 0.37
CA TYR A 203 -5.48 -11.48 -0.05
C TYR A 203 -4.46 -10.91 -1.05
N LEU A 204 -4.91 -10.08 -2.00
CA LEU A 204 -4.02 -9.40 -2.93
C LEU A 204 -3.03 -8.49 -2.18
N ASN A 205 -3.52 -7.66 -1.24
CA ASN A 205 -2.65 -6.82 -0.41
C ASN A 205 -1.69 -7.63 0.45
N ALA A 206 -2.13 -8.78 1.00
CA ALA A 206 -1.26 -9.66 1.79
C ALA A 206 -0.12 -10.25 0.96
N GLU A 207 -0.42 -10.76 -0.24
CA GLU A 207 0.56 -11.35 -1.15
C GLU A 207 1.56 -10.32 -1.68
N MET A 208 1.07 -9.16 -2.15
CA MET A 208 1.94 -8.10 -2.66
C MET A 208 2.77 -7.47 -1.53
N GLY A 209 2.16 -7.24 -0.35
CA GLY A 209 2.88 -6.75 0.83
C GLY A 209 3.97 -7.71 1.30
N ARG A 210 3.71 -9.03 1.28
CA ARG A 210 4.72 -10.05 1.55
C ARG A 210 5.91 -9.95 0.60
N GLU A 211 5.65 -9.90 -0.69
CA GLU A 211 6.71 -9.82 -1.70
C GLU A 211 7.50 -8.52 -1.56
N SER A 212 6.85 -7.41 -1.25
CA SER A 212 7.54 -6.13 -0.98
C SER A 212 8.44 -6.22 0.25
N VAL A 213 7.99 -6.82 1.35
CA VAL A 213 8.84 -7.01 2.55
C VAL A 213 10.06 -7.87 2.23
N LEU A 214 9.86 -8.97 1.50
CA LEU A 214 10.97 -9.84 1.08
C LEU A 214 11.94 -9.13 0.11
N GLY A 215 11.42 -8.30 -0.79
CA GLY A 215 12.24 -7.48 -1.68
C GLY A 215 13.05 -6.41 -0.92
N PHE A 216 12.43 -5.67 -0.01
CA PHE A 216 13.12 -4.66 0.80
C PHE A 216 14.16 -5.27 1.73
N GLN A 217 13.84 -6.34 2.46
CA GLN A 217 14.64 -6.88 3.56
C GLN A 217 15.49 -8.10 3.20
N GLY A 218 15.19 -8.78 2.09
CA GLY A 218 15.73 -10.11 1.76
C GLY A 218 15.10 -11.20 2.63
N ASP A 219 15.60 -12.43 2.52
CA ASP A 219 15.01 -13.61 3.14
C ASP A 219 15.42 -13.83 4.61
N ASN A 220 16.37 -13.03 5.14
CA ASN A 220 16.82 -13.16 6.53
C ASN A 220 16.54 -11.89 7.33
N PRO A 221 15.45 -11.82 8.11
CA PRO A 221 15.06 -10.64 8.86
C PRO A 221 16.02 -10.28 10.01
N ASN A 222 16.90 -11.21 10.43
CA ASN A 222 17.91 -10.96 11.45
C ASN A 222 19.22 -10.36 10.88
N HIS A 223 19.35 -10.31 9.55
CA HIS A 223 20.54 -9.76 8.93
C HIS A 223 20.20 -9.08 7.60
N ILE A 224 19.93 -7.80 7.65
CA ILE A 224 19.63 -6.99 6.46
C ILE A 224 20.93 -6.69 5.73
N GLY A 225 21.05 -7.25 4.53
CA GLY A 225 22.28 -7.18 3.71
C GLY A 225 22.56 -5.78 3.15
N PRO A 226 23.71 -5.61 2.48
CA PRO A 226 24.12 -4.30 1.93
C PRO A 226 23.22 -3.77 0.83
N ASN A 227 22.47 -4.65 0.15
CA ASN A 227 21.54 -4.30 -0.93
C ASN A 227 20.09 -4.15 -0.46
N HIS A 228 19.85 -4.24 0.86
CA HIS A 228 18.52 -4.27 1.46
C HIS A 228 18.37 -3.19 2.54
N ILE A 229 17.12 -2.87 2.86
CA ILE A 229 16.72 -1.90 3.88
C ILE A 229 15.60 -2.50 4.73
N ALA A 230 15.32 -1.93 5.90
CA ALA A 230 14.15 -2.34 6.66
C ALA A 230 12.87 -1.77 6.05
N ALA A 231 11.83 -2.59 6.01
CA ALA A 231 10.47 -2.19 5.69
C ALA A 231 9.74 -1.67 6.93
N CYS A 232 8.85 -0.70 6.74
CA CYS A 232 7.86 -0.28 7.73
C CYS A 232 6.48 -0.37 7.08
N MET A 233 5.80 -1.48 7.31
CA MET A 233 4.46 -1.70 6.78
C MET A 233 3.47 -0.71 7.39
N LYS A 234 2.57 -0.14 6.54
CA LYS A 234 1.64 0.90 6.97
C LYS A 234 0.30 0.87 6.22
N HIS A 235 -0.75 1.51 6.78
CA HIS A 235 -0.88 2.07 8.13
C HIS A 235 -1.73 1.14 8.98
N TYR A 236 -1.22 0.65 10.04
CA TYR A 236 -1.86 -0.36 10.89
C TYR A 236 -2.99 0.25 11.75
N MET A 237 -4.26 -0.09 11.47
CA MET A 237 -4.88 -0.74 10.32
C MET A 237 -6.29 -0.17 10.09
N GLY A 238 -6.96 -0.55 8.96
CA GLY A 238 -8.35 -0.12 8.72
C GLY A 238 -8.48 1.35 8.26
N TYR A 239 -7.44 1.92 7.66
CA TYR A 239 -7.38 3.32 7.27
C TYR A 239 -8.15 3.63 5.98
N GLY A 240 -8.23 2.67 5.04
CA GLY A 240 -8.87 2.84 3.72
C GLY A 240 -10.40 2.70 3.70
N VAL A 241 -11.07 2.82 4.87
CA VAL A 241 -12.54 2.76 5.01
C VAL A 241 -13.08 3.87 5.92
N PRO A 242 -12.68 5.13 5.73
CA PRO A 242 -13.19 6.21 6.57
C PRO A 242 -14.68 6.46 6.30
N VAL A 243 -15.49 6.62 7.34
CA VAL A 243 -16.94 6.84 7.20
C VAL A 243 -17.26 8.05 6.31
N SER A 244 -16.47 9.11 6.41
CA SER A 244 -16.63 10.32 5.59
C SER A 244 -16.02 10.24 4.19
N GLY A 245 -15.25 9.19 3.88
CA GLY A 245 -14.41 9.10 2.68
C GLY A 245 -13.17 9.98 2.70
N LYS A 246 -12.88 10.67 3.80
CA LYS A 246 -11.78 11.63 3.94
C LYS A 246 -10.63 11.07 4.73
N ASP A 247 -9.43 11.50 4.39
CA ASP A 247 -8.20 11.11 5.07
C ASP A 247 -8.19 11.53 6.55
N ARG A 248 -7.57 10.72 7.40
CA ARG A 248 -7.40 10.94 8.85
C ARG A 248 -8.73 11.08 9.61
N THR A 249 -9.81 10.48 9.11
CA THR A 249 -11.15 10.53 9.71
C THR A 249 -11.60 9.15 10.21
N PRO A 250 -12.60 9.11 11.13
CA PRO A 250 -12.99 7.87 11.80
C PRO A 250 -13.44 6.76 10.85
N SER A 251 -13.06 5.52 11.17
CA SER A 251 -13.65 4.30 10.63
C SER A 251 -14.63 3.67 11.61
N SER A 252 -15.50 2.78 11.11
CA SER A 252 -16.42 1.97 11.91
C SER A 252 -16.34 0.53 11.40
N ILE A 253 -15.39 -0.21 11.94
CA ILE A 253 -15.06 -1.57 11.51
C ILE A 253 -15.38 -2.51 12.66
N THR A 254 -16.11 -3.60 12.38
CA THR A 254 -16.35 -4.66 13.34
C THR A 254 -15.06 -5.40 13.68
N GLU A 255 -15.00 -6.06 14.84
CA GLU A 255 -13.84 -6.88 15.18
C GLU A 255 -13.63 -8.03 14.17
N GLN A 256 -14.73 -8.61 13.65
CA GLN A 256 -14.68 -9.63 12.61
C GLN A 256 -13.96 -9.15 11.36
N ASP A 257 -14.42 -8.05 10.76
CA ASP A 257 -13.80 -7.49 9.56
C ASP A 257 -12.37 -7.00 9.84
N MET A 258 -12.12 -6.48 11.05
CA MET A 258 -10.78 -6.07 11.45
C MET A 258 -9.80 -7.25 11.40
N ARG A 259 -10.18 -8.42 11.96
CA ARG A 259 -9.36 -9.63 11.95
C ARG A 259 -9.26 -10.30 10.59
N GLU A 260 -10.39 -10.44 9.89
CA GLU A 260 -10.44 -11.19 8.63
C GLU A 260 -9.84 -10.46 7.46
N LYS A 261 -10.04 -9.12 7.40
CA LYS A 261 -9.71 -8.32 6.21
C LYS A 261 -8.54 -7.38 6.49
N HIS A 262 -8.68 -6.49 7.47
CA HIS A 262 -7.71 -5.42 7.69
C HIS A 262 -6.41 -5.87 8.35
N PHE A 263 -6.44 -6.91 9.19
CA PHE A 263 -5.26 -7.48 9.81
C PHE A 263 -4.51 -8.47 8.91
N ALA A 264 -5.19 -9.12 7.97
CA ALA A 264 -4.62 -10.16 7.14
C ALA A 264 -3.33 -9.76 6.39
N PRO A 265 -3.22 -8.58 5.75
CA PRO A 265 -1.98 -8.15 5.11
C PRO A 265 -0.82 -8.02 6.10
N TYR A 266 -1.07 -7.42 7.26
CA TYR A 266 -0.03 -7.23 8.29
C TYR A 266 0.44 -8.55 8.89
N LEU A 267 -0.49 -9.47 9.15
CA LEU A 267 -0.18 -10.79 9.66
C LEU A 267 0.73 -11.57 8.69
N GLU A 268 0.44 -11.50 7.39
CA GLU A 268 1.26 -12.16 6.37
C GLU A 268 2.65 -11.55 6.29
N MET A 269 2.77 -10.22 6.31
CA MET A 269 4.06 -9.53 6.31
C MET A 269 4.88 -9.82 7.58
N ILE A 270 4.24 -9.84 8.75
CA ILE A 270 4.89 -10.18 10.03
C ILE A 270 5.46 -11.60 9.98
N ARG A 271 4.69 -12.57 9.48
CA ARG A 271 5.13 -13.97 9.34
C ARG A 271 6.29 -14.13 8.36
N ASN A 272 6.45 -13.17 7.46
CA ASN A 272 7.55 -13.13 6.50
C ASN A 272 8.66 -12.13 6.89
N GLY A 273 8.70 -11.72 8.16
CA GLY A 273 9.86 -11.06 8.76
C GLY A 273 9.83 -9.54 8.76
N ALA A 274 8.68 -8.87 8.55
CA ALA A 274 8.57 -7.41 8.64
C ALA A 274 9.06 -6.89 10.00
N LEU A 275 9.96 -5.89 9.97
CA LEU A 275 10.72 -5.44 11.15
C LEU A 275 10.10 -4.24 11.85
N SER A 276 9.25 -3.47 11.19
CA SER A 276 8.57 -2.32 11.80
C SER A 276 7.19 -2.08 11.20
N ILE A 277 6.37 -1.34 11.95
CA ILE A 277 5.00 -1.00 11.59
C ILE A 277 4.69 0.45 11.98
N MET A 278 4.04 1.19 11.08
CA MET A 278 3.52 2.52 11.34
C MET A 278 2.02 2.45 11.60
N VAL A 279 1.58 3.13 12.66
CA VAL A 279 0.19 3.10 13.12
C VAL A 279 -0.68 4.03 12.27
N ASN A 280 -1.93 3.65 12.05
CA ASN A 280 -2.95 4.44 11.36
C ASN A 280 -3.24 5.76 12.08
N SER A 281 -3.22 6.87 11.32
CA SER A 281 -3.44 8.24 11.83
C SER A 281 -4.90 8.62 12.05
N ALA A 282 -5.77 7.64 12.35
CA ALA A 282 -7.20 7.86 12.58
C ALA A 282 -7.67 7.13 13.84
N MET A 283 -8.96 6.84 13.90
CA MET A 283 -9.59 6.08 15.00
C MET A 283 -10.59 5.07 14.44
N ASN A 284 -10.84 4.01 15.20
CA ASN A 284 -11.92 3.07 14.93
C ASN A 284 -12.90 3.06 16.10
N ASN A 285 -14.19 3.18 15.80
CA ASN A 285 -15.25 3.14 16.84
C ASN A 285 -15.00 4.11 18.01
N GLY A 286 -14.41 5.28 17.74
CA GLY A 286 -14.15 6.35 18.71
C GLY A 286 -12.82 6.21 19.49
N LEU A 287 -12.04 5.14 19.30
CA LEU A 287 -10.72 4.98 19.91
C LEU A 287 -9.60 5.21 18.89
N PRO A 288 -8.74 6.24 19.06
CA PRO A 288 -7.55 6.43 18.24
C PRO A 288 -6.62 5.22 18.32
N PHE A 289 -6.06 4.82 17.16
CA PHE A 289 -5.19 3.64 17.08
C PHE A 289 -3.95 3.78 17.97
N HIS A 290 -3.41 4.99 18.11
CA HIS A 290 -2.23 5.29 18.94
C HIS A 290 -2.48 5.13 20.47
N ALA A 291 -3.73 5.00 20.91
CA ALA A 291 -4.10 4.73 22.29
C ALA A 291 -4.71 3.33 22.48
N ASN A 292 -4.69 2.48 21.46
CA ASN A 292 -5.35 1.18 21.47
C ASN A 292 -4.40 0.07 21.92
N TYR A 293 -4.37 -0.21 23.22
CA TYR A 293 -3.56 -1.27 23.83
C TYR A 293 -3.85 -2.66 23.23
N GLU A 294 -5.13 -2.95 22.96
CA GLU A 294 -5.54 -4.25 22.40
C GLU A 294 -4.85 -4.52 21.06
N LEU A 295 -4.86 -3.54 20.16
CA LEU A 295 -4.28 -3.71 18.84
C LEU A 295 -2.74 -3.64 18.84
N LEU A 296 -2.16 -2.72 19.64
CA LEU A 296 -0.72 -2.47 19.62
C LEU A 296 0.06 -3.46 20.47
N THR A 297 -0.44 -3.77 21.66
CA THR A 297 0.27 -4.67 22.59
C THR A 297 -0.27 -6.08 22.49
N LYS A 298 -1.58 -6.27 22.66
CA LYS A 298 -2.15 -7.61 22.74
C LYS A 298 -2.00 -8.38 21.44
N TRP A 299 -2.48 -7.84 20.31
CA TRP A 299 -2.42 -8.56 19.04
C TRP A 299 -1.00 -8.71 18.50
N LEU A 300 -0.17 -7.64 18.56
CA LEU A 300 1.15 -7.67 17.94
C LEU A 300 2.20 -8.28 18.86
N LYS A 301 2.32 -7.78 20.12
CA LYS A 301 3.43 -8.15 21.01
C LYS A 301 3.15 -9.43 21.79
N GLU A 302 1.91 -9.64 22.26
CA GLU A 302 1.54 -10.81 23.07
C GLU A 302 1.08 -11.98 22.20
N ASP A 303 0.01 -11.83 21.41
CA ASP A 303 -0.61 -12.92 20.65
C ASP A 303 0.29 -13.45 19.52
N LEU A 304 1.05 -12.57 18.86
CA LEU A 304 2.02 -12.96 17.83
C LEU A 304 3.45 -13.13 18.35
N ASN A 305 3.74 -12.69 19.57
CA ASN A 305 5.10 -12.60 20.08
C ASN A 305 6.06 -11.95 19.06
N TRP A 306 5.56 -10.89 18.40
CA TRP A 306 6.33 -10.14 17.42
C TRP A 306 7.26 -9.15 18.08
N ASP A 307 8.52 -9.15 17.69
CA ASP A 307 9.59 -8.36 18.29
C ASP A 307 10.00 -7.13 17.48
N GLY A 308 9.25 -6.80 16.43
CA GLY A 308 9.45 -5.59 15.62
C GLY A 308 9.05 -4.31 16.35
N MET A 309 9.37 -3.18 15.74
CA MET A 309 9.20 -1.83 16.29
C MET A 309 7.89 -1.19 15.80
N ILE A 310 7.16 -0.55 16.71
CA ILE A 310 5.94 0.22 16.42
C ILE A 310 6.27 1.71 16.44
N VAL A 311 6.14 2.38 15.29
CA VAL A 311 6.31 3.83 15.16
C VAL A 311 4.95 4.50 14.92
N THR A 312 4.78 5.75 15.37
CA THR A 312 3.58 6.54 15.07
C THR A 312 3.60 7.06 13.64
N ASP A 313 2.46 7.54 13.13
CA ASP A 313 2.41 8.45 12.01
C ASP A 313 2.69 9.90 12.50
N TRP A 314 2.67 10.87 11.58
CA TRP A 314 3.08 12.27 11.75
C TRP A 314 2.33 13.00 12.87
N ALA A 315 3.04 13.32 13.94
CA ALA A 315 2.55 14.05 15.13
C ALA A 315 1.35 13.41 15.85
N ASP A 316 1.12 12.11 15.70
CA ASP A 316 -0.14 11.50 16.15
C ASP A 316 -0.24 11.27 17.67
N ILE A 317 0.87 11.23 18.40
CA ILE A 317 0.78 11.32 19.86
C ILE A 317 0.20 12.70 20.25
N ASN A 318 0.70 13.78 19.63
CA ASN A 318 0.17 15.12 19.88
C ASN A 318 -1.30 15.25 19.46
N ASN A 319 -1.71 14.55 18.40
CA ASN A 319 -3.09 14.53 17.92
C ASN A 319 -4.09 13.92 18.91
N LEU A 320 -3.67 13.02 19.80
CA LEU A 320 -4.55 12.51 20.89
C LEU A 320 -5.08 13.64 21.79
N TYR A 321 -4.28 14.70 21.95
CA TYR A 321 -4.66 15.93 22.64
C TYR A 321 -5.27 16.97 21.70
N ALA A 322 -4.59 17.32 20.61
CA ALA A 322 -4.93 18.50 19.79
C ALA A 322 -6.11 18.27 18.85
N ARG A 323 -6.32 17.04 18.38
CA ARG A 323 -7.35 16.66 17.41
C ARG A 323 -8.43 15.77 18.01
N ASP A 324 -8.02 14.71 18.70
CA ASP A 324 -8.90 13.60 19.10
C ASP A 324 -9.52 13.83 20.50
N HIS A 325 -8.96 14.77 21.29
CA HIS A 325 -9.46 15.20 22.60
C HIS A 325 -9.64 14.08 23.62
N ILE A 326 -8.81 13.01 23.56
CA ILE A 326 -8.82 11.94 24.58
C ILE A 326 -7.75 12.14 25.65
N ALA A 327 -6.89 13.15 25.49
CA ALA A 327 -5.92 13.60 26.46
C ALA A 327 -6.15 15.09 26.75
N LYS A 328 -5.90 15.52 27.98
CA LYS A 328 -6.06 16.94 28.38
C LYS A 328 -4.89 17.83 27.96
N ASP A 329 -3.70 17.22 27.80
CA ASP A 329 -2.47 17.89 27.41
C ASP A 329 -1.50 16.91 26.72
N LYS A 330 -0.40 17.43 26.20
CA LYS A 330 0.61 16.64 25.48
C LYS A 330 1.25 15.56 26.39
N LYS A 331 1.42 15.82 27.66
CA LYS A 331 2.00 14.86 28.64
C LYS A 331 1.09 13.65 28.82
N GLU A 332 -0.21 13.88 28.98
CA GLU A 332 -1.20 12.79 29.06
C GLU A 332 -1.29 12.01 27.75
N ALA A 333 -1.21 12.67 26.59
CA ALA A 333 -1.17 12.03 25.29
C ALA A 333 0.02 11.07 25.15
N ILE A 334 1.22 11.50 25.57
CA ILE A 334 2.43 10.64 25.61
C ILE A 334 2.22 9.44 26.54
N LYS A 335 1.65 9.65 27.74
CA LYS A 335 1.33 8.57 28.69
C LYS A 335 0.42 7.52 28.05
N LEU A 336 -0.65 7.95 27.40
CA LEU A 336 -1.62 7.03 26.75
C LEU A 336 -0.95 6.21 25.63
N ALA A 337 -0.23 6.86 24.74
CA ALA A 337 0.39 6.20 23.58
C ALA A 337 1.51 5.23 24.00
N ILE A 338 2.39 5.63 24.88
CA ILE A 338 3.50 4.77 25.31
C ILE A 338 2.99 3.56 26.08
N ASN A 339 2.02 3.74 26.99
CA ASN A 339 1.40 2.61 27.71
C ASN A 339 0.54 1.73 26.80
N ALA A 340 0.03 2.24 25.68
CA ALA A 340 -0.68 1.42 24.70
C ALA A 340 0.27 0.53 23.86
N GLY A 341 1.56 0.88 23.77
CA GLY A 341 2.53 0.02 23.10
C GLY A 341 3.43 0.69 22.05
N ILE A 342 3.31 2.01 21.85
CA ILE A 342 4.18 2.75 20.92
C ILE A 342 5.65 2.67 21.37
N ASP A 343 6.54 2.38 20.43
CA ASP A 343 7.99 2.23 20.70
C ASP A 343 8.79 3.45 20.23
N MET A 344 8.34 4.15 19.18
CA MET A 344 8.98 5.34 18.64
C MET A 344 7.93 6.39 18.28
N SER A 345 8.16 7.63 18.75
CA SER A 345 7.31 8.79 18.47
C SER A 345 7.85 9.59 17.29
N MET A 346 7.08 9.74 16.25
CA MET A 346 7.30 10.70 15.17
C MET A 346 6.69 12.05 15.58
N ASP A 347 7.38 12.79 16.48
CA ASP A 347 7.03 14.17 16.84
C ASP A 347 7.98 15.12 16.08
N PRO A 348 7.64 15.45 14.82
CA PRO A 348 8.63 15.84 13.81
C PRO A 348 9.42 17.11 14.11
N TYR A 349 8.86 18.04 14.90
CA TYR A 349 9.47 19.37 15.11
C TYR A 349 9.84 19.65 16.57
N SER A 350 9.53 18.73 17.52
CA SER A 350 9.68 19.02 18.93
C SER A 350 10.32 17.85 19.69
N TRP A 351 11.32 18.16 20.52
CA TRP A 351 11.86 17.23 21.52
C TRP A 351 11.16 17.31 22.88
N ASP A 352 10.01 17.97 22.98
CA ASP A 352 9.16 17.95 24.19
C ASP A 352 8.80 16.54 24.61
N PHE A 353 8.67 15.63 23.65
CA PHE A 353 8.49 14.21 23.92
C PHE A 353 9.53 13.68 24.90
N CYS A 354 10.81 13.98 24.67
CA CYS A 354 11.91 13.52 25.56
C CYS A 354 11.77 14.09 26.98
N ILE A 355 11.40 15.37 27.09
CA ILE A 355 11.27 16.05 28.38
C ILE A 355 10.07 15.49 29.16
N LEU A 356 8.91 15.38 28.52
CA LEU A 356 7.67 14.98 29.16
C LEU A 356 7.64 13.49 29.49
N LEU A 357 8.20 12.63 28.62
CA LEU A 357 8.31 11.20 28.90
C LEU A 357 9.26 10.94 30.09
N LYS A 358 10.36 11.67 30.21
CA LYS A 358 11.24 11.59 31.38
C LYS A 358 10.50 11.91 32.67
N GLN A 359 9.65 12.97 32.67
CA GLN A 359 8.84 13.30 33.83
C GLN A 359 7.86 12.17 34.16
N LEU A 360 7.16 11.62 33.17
CA LEU A 360 6.22 10.51 33.37
C LEU A 360 6.88 9.27 33.99
N VAL A 361 8.10 8.95 33.57
CA VAL A 361 8.88 7.84 34.17
C VAL A 361 9.26 8.16 35.62
N GLN A 362 9.72 9.38 35.90
CA GLN A 362 10.10 9.81 37.26
C GLN A 362 8.89 9.86 38.21
N GLU A 363 7.71 10.15 37.69
CA GLU A 363 6.44 10.16 38.44
C GLU A 363 5.81 8.76 38.60
N GLY A 364 6.39 7.74 37.93
CA GLY A 364 5.87 6.37 37.97
C GLY A 364 4.64 6.13 37.09
N GLU A 365 4.27 7.10 36.23
CA GLU A 365 3.11 7.03 35.31
C GLU A 365 3.40 6.19 34.05
N VAL A 366 4.66 6.04 33.71
CA VAL A 366 5.16 5.11 32.68
C VAL A 366 6.23 4.24 33.33
N PRO A 367 6.05 2.91 33.39
CA PRO A 367 7.02 2.02 34.04
C PRO A 367 8.31 1.89 33.21
N MET A 368 9.45 1.78 33.90
CA MET A 368 10.75 1.58 33.25
C MET A 368 10.76 0.35 32.33
N SER A 369 10.04 -0.71 32.68
CA SER A 369 9.91 -1.92 31.86
C SER A 369 9.32 -1.66 30.48
N ARG A 370 8.40 -0.67 30.36
CA ARG A 370 7.82 -0.26 29.09
C ARG A 370 8.85 0.50 28.23
N ILE A 371 9.65 1.36 28.87
CA ILE A 371 10.77 2.06 28.22
C ILE A 371 11.79 1.04 27.71
N ASP A 372 12.17 0.10 28.56
CA ASP A 372 13.13 -0.95 28.19
C ASP A 372 12.63 -1.84 27.05
N ASP A 373 11.34 -2.18 26.99
CA ASP A 373 10.74 -2.92 25.86
C ASP A 373 10.82 -2.10 24.56
N ALA A 374 10.47 -0.82 24.59
CA ALA A 374 10.56 0.05 23.41
C ALA A 374 11.99 0.16 22.88
N VAL A 375 12.91 0.50 23.77
CA VAL A 375 14.34 0.68 23.41
C VAL A 375 14.94 -0.64 22.89
N ARG A 376 14.59 -1.76 23.51
CA ARG A 376 15.02 -3.10 23.04
C ARG A 376 14.61 -3.35 21.58
N ARG A 377 13.41 -2.95 21.18
CA ARG A 377 12.90 -3.08 19.81
C ARG A 377 13.63 -2.15 18.84
N VAL A 378 13.88 -0.90 19.24
CA VAL A 378 14.65 0.07 18.45
C VAL A 378 16.09 -0.41 18.24
N LEU A 379 16.77 -0.85 19.32
CA LEU A 379 18.13 -1.35 19.23
C LEU A 379 18.24 -2.62 18.38
N ARG A 380 17.28 -3.55 18.52
CA ARG A 380 17.23 -4.77 17.72
C ARG A 380 17.16 -4.44 16.23
N LEU A 381 16.31 -3.47 15.83
CA LEU A 381 16.23 -3.02 14.45
C LEU A 381 17.58 -2.47 13.96
N LYS A 382 18.27 -1.66 14.75
CA LYS A 382 19.60 -1.10 14.43
C LYS A 382 20.67 -2.19 14.26
N PHE A 383 20.67 -3.23 15.10
CA PHE A 383 21.57 -4.37 14.95
C PHE A 383 21.22 -5.22 13.71
N ARG A 384 19.96 -5.50 13.45
CA ARG A 384 19.49 -6.22 12.24
C ARG A 384 19.90 -5.50 10.96
N LEU A 385 19.91 -4.17 10.97
CA LEU A 385 20.35 -3.31 9.88
C LEU A 385 21.87 -3.19 9.75
N ASN A 386 22.64 -3.79 10.66
CA ASN A 386 24.11 -3.71 10.73
C ASN A 386 24.65 -2.26 10.84
N LEU A 387 23.86 -1.35 11.45
CA LEU A 387 24.25 0.07 11.54
C LEU A 387 25.43 0.34 12.46
N PHE A 388 25.69 -0.52 13.45
CA PHE A 388 26.84 -0.38 14.36
C PHE A 388 28.18 -0.64 13.65
N GLU A 389 28.21 -1.55 12.70
CA GLU A 389 29.40 -1.91 11.93
C GLU A 389 29.55 -1.08 10.66
N LYS A 390 28.43 -0.80 9.97
CA LYS A 390 28.42 -0.04 8.72
C LYS A 390 27.25 0.95 8.66
N PRO A 391 27.40 2.15 9.28
CA PRO A 391 26.31 3.13 9.40
C PRO A 391 26.01 3.91 8.10
N TYR A 392 26.91 3.88 7.11
CA TYR A 392 26.73 4.53 5.80
C TYR A 392 27.48 3.77 4.70
N TYR A 393 27.18 4.11 3.44
CA TYR A 393 27.65 3.43 2.25
C TYR A 393 28.21 4.42 1.22
N ASP A 394 28.97 3.95 0.24
CA ASP A 394 29.52 4.74 -0.87
C ASP A 394 28.82 4.38 -2.17
N LEU A 395 28.48 5.37 -3.02
CA LEU A 395 27.82 5.17 -4.31
C LEU A 395 28.57 4.21 -5.25
N LYS A 396 29.91 4.21 -5.19
CA LYS A 396 30.75 3.30 -5.99
C LYS A 396 30.43 1.80 -5.76
N ASP A 397 29.84 1.46 -4.59
CA ASP A 397 29.43 0.10 -4.26
C ASP A 397 28.09 -0.28 -4.89
N TYR A 398 27.41 0.69 -5.56
CA TYR A 398 26.07 0.57 -6.15
C TYR A 398 26.07 0.92 -7.66
N PRO A 399 26.82 0.17 -8.51
CA PRO A 399 26.97 0.52 -9.94
C PRO A 399 25.68 0.41 -10.77
N LEU A 400 24.62 -0.22 -10.24
CA LEU A 400 23.32 -0.33 -10.91
C LEU A 400 22.34 0.80 -10.57
N PHE A 401 22.74 1.76 -9.71
CA PHE A 401 21.89 2.91 -9.39
C PHE A 401 21.52 3.69 -10.66
N GLY A 402 20.23 3.85 -10.93
CA GLY A 402 19.71 4.55 -12.11
C GLY A 402 20.05 3.86 -13.45
N SER A 403 20.26 2.55 -13.45
CA SER A 403 20.68 1.82 -14.65
C SER A 403 19.54 1.59 -15.65
N ASP A 404 19.91 1.38 -16.93
CA ASP A 404 18.98 0.98 -17.99
C ASP A 404 18.29 -0.37 -17.68
N GLU A 405 18.98 -1.26 -16.94
CA GLU A 405 18.38 -2.52 -16.48
C GLU A 405 17.18 -2.26 -15.56
N TYR A 406 17.31 -1.36 -14.58
CA TYR A 406 16.24 -1.01 -13.66
C TYR A 406 15.13 -0.23 -14.35
N ALA A 407 15.48 0.66 -15.27
CA ALA A 407 14.55 1.37 -16.14
C ALA A 407 13.66 0.40 -16.95
N ALA A 408 14.26 -0.67 -17.50
CA ALA A 408 13.52 -1.68 -18.26
C ALA A 408 12.51 -2.46 -17.38
N VAL A 409 12.86 -2.73 -16.13
CA VAL A 409 11.93 -3.38 -15.17
C VAL A 409 10.76 -2.44 -14.83
N ALA A 410 11.01 -1.15 -14.64
CA ALA A 410 9.97 -0.17 -14.34
C ALA A 410 9.03 0.05 -15.55
N LEU A 411 9.56 0.10 -16.78
CA LEU A 411 8.74 0.13 -18.00
C LEU A 411 7.86 -1.13 -18.09
N HIS A 412 8.44 -2.31 -17.86
CA HIS A 412 7.69 -3.56 -17.88
C HIS A 412 6.58 -3.60 -16.83
N ALA A 413 6.85 -3.08 -15.63
CA ALA A 413 5.84 -2.94 -14.57
C ALA A 413 4.68 -2.02 -15.00
N ALA A 414 4.99 -0.91 -15.65
CA ALA A 414 3.98 -0.02 -16.21
C ALA A 414 3.15 -0.73 -17.28
N GLU A 415 3.78 -1.43 -18.25
CA GLU A 415 3.10 -2.17 -19.30
C GLU A 415 2.16 -3.27 -18.77
N GLU A 416 2.57 -4.02 -17.74
CA GLU A 416 1.73 -5.08 -17.14
C GLU A 416 0.57 -4.55 -16.29
N SER A 417 0.64 -3.30 -15.85
CA SER A 417 -0.31 -2.70 -14.91
C SER A 417 -1.47 -1.96 -15.58
N LEU A 418 -1.33 -1.53 -16.83
CA LEU A 418 -2.39 -0.81 -17.53
C LEU A 418 -3.53 -1.75 -17.91
N VAL A 419 -4.78 -1.30 -17.71
CA VAL A 419 -5.97 -2.14 -17.86
C VAL A 419 -6.84 -1.70 -19.04
N LEU A 420 -7.05 -2.59 -20.02
CA LEU A 420 -8.00 -2.37 -21.11
C LEU A 420 -9.41 -2.68 -20.63
N LEU A 421 -10.27 -1.67 -20.54
CA LEU A 421 -11.62 -1.79 -19.99
C LEU A 421 -12.72 -1.91 -21.08
N LYS A 422 -12.46 -1.37 -22.26
CA LYS A 422 -13.38 -1.41 -23.41
C LYS A 422 -12.58 -1.38 -24.71
N ASN A 423 -12.99 -2.18 -25.70
CA ASN A 423 -12.42 -2.17 -27.06
C ASN A 423 -13.45 -2.60 -28.08
N THR A 424 -14.41 -1.70 -28.37
CA THR A 424 -15.51 -1.94 -29.31
C THR A 424 -14.97 -2.03 -30.73
N ASP A 425 -15.43 -3.03 -31.48
CA ASP A 425 -15.08 -3.29 -32.87
C ASP A 425 -13.57 -3.53 -33.09
N ASN A 426 -12.84 -3.93 -32.03
CA ASN A 426 -11.38 -4.10 -32.05
C ASN A 426 -10.66 -2.83 -32.56
N LEU A 427 -11.07 -1.64 -32.08
CA LEU A 427 -10.47 -0.37 -32.45
C LEU A 427 -8.98 -0.32 -32.11
N LEU A 428 -8.61 -0.88 -30.98
CA LEU A 428 -7.22 -1.06 -30.55
C LEU A 428 -6.71 -2.46 -30.93
N PRO A 429 -5.45 -2.60 -31.29
CA PRO A 429 -4.40 -1.56 -31.38
C PRO A 429 -4.64 -0.59 -32.54
N LEU A 430 -4.08 0.63 -32.40
CA LEU A 430 -4.22 1.70 -33.39
C LEU A 430 -3.55 1.32 -34.72
N ALA A 431 -4.23 1.63 -35.83
CA ALA A 431 -3.66 1.40 -37.15
C ALA A 431 -2.50 2.38 -37.44
N LYS A 432 -1.40 1.87 -38.01
CA LYS A 432 -0.23 2.68 -38.38
C LYS A 432 -0.58 3.77 -39.41
N GLY A 433 0.12 4.90 -39.30
CA GLY A 433 -0.02 6.02 -40.26
C GLY A 433 -1.33 6.81 -40.15
N LYS A 434 -2.09 6.60 -39.10
CA LYS A 434 -3.32 7.33 -38.81
C LYS A 434 -3.04 8.56 -37.95
N LYS A 435 -3.81 9.63 -38.18
CA LYS A 435 -3.70 10.87 -37.39
C LYS A 435 -4.51 10.75 -36.10
N ILE A 436 -3.85 11.11 -35.02
CA ILE A 436 -4.38 11.05 -33.66
C ILE A 436 -4.49 12.47 -33.09
N LEU A 437 -5.68 12.88 -32.70
CA LEU A 437 -5.84 14.03 -31.83
C LEU A 437 -5.63 13.55 -30.38
N LEU A 438 -4.55 13.99 -29.75
CA LEU A 438 -4.27 13.81 -28.34
C LEU A 438 -4.76 15.02 -27.57
N THR A 439 -5.57 14.81 -26.53
CA THR A 439 -6.24 15.88 -25.78
C THR A 439 -6.45 15.51 -24.32
N GLY A 440 -6.91 16.46 -23.52
CA GLY A 440 -7.16 16.32 -22.09
C GLY A 440 -5.99 16.81 -21.22
N PRO A 441 -6.29 17.13 -19.93
CA PRO A 441 -5.31 17.77 -19.06
C PRO A 441 -4.13 16.86 -18.70
N ASN A 442 -4.30 15.54 -18.82
CA ASN A 442 -3.28 14.56 -18.43
C ASN A 442 -2.36 14.15 -19.60
N ALA A 443 -2.62 14.63 -20.83
CA ALA A 443 -1.87 14.23 -22.01
C ALA A 443 -0.39 14.65 -21.98
N ASN A 444 -0.08 15.79 -21.36
CA ASN A 444 1.27 16.36 -21.33
C ASN A 444 1.67 16.77 -19.90
N SER A 445 1.68 15.80 -18.98
CA SER A 445 2.04 16.02 -17.58
C SER A 445 2.68 14.78 -16.95
N MET A 446 3.92 14.90 -16.53
CA MET A 446 4.60 13.89 -15.71
C MET A 446 4.04 13.85 -14.30
N ARG A 447 3.59 14.99 -13.79
CA ARG A 447 2.94 15.12 -12.49
C ARG A 447 1.71 14.21 -12.40
N CYS A 448 0.86 14.20 -13.42
CA CYS A 448 -0.32 13.33 -13.47
C CYS A 448 0.04 11.85 -13.57
N LEU A 449 1.09 11.49 -14.33
CA LEU A 449 1.54 10.10 -14.47
C LEU A 449 2.09 9.52 -13.16
N ASN A 450 2.80 10.35 -12.38
CA ASN A 450 3.48 9.91 -11.17
C ASN A 450 2.59 9.95 -9.93
N GLY A 451 1.74 10.97 -9.78
CA GLY A 451 0.94 11.16 -8.56
C GLY A 451 1.75 11.71 -7.38
N GLY A 452 1.21 11.58 -6.18
CA GLY A 452 1.87 11.95 -4.93
C GLY A 452 3.08 11.06 -4.60
N TRP A 453 3.85 11.40 -3.56
CA TRP A 453 5.09 10.73 -3.17
C TRP A 453 6.13 10.63 -4.29
N SER A 454 6.11 11.55 -5.26
CA SER A 454 7.01 11.56 -6.41
C SER A 454 7.85 12.82 -6.40
N TYR A 455 9.13 12.71 -6.03
CA TYR A 455 10.11 13.79 -5.87
C TYR A 455 9.77 14.83 -4.80
N THR A 456 8.49 15.04 -4.52
CA THR A 456 7.93 15.83 -3.42
C THR A 456 6.71 15.09 -2.86
N TRP A 457 6.28 15.46 -1.64
CA TRP A 457 5.11 14.86 -1.00
C TRP A 457 3.86 14.88 -1.91
N GLN A 458 3.53 16.04 -2.51
CA GLN A 458 2.35 16.19 -3.37
C GLN A 458 2.60 15.84 -4.85
N GLY A 459 3.83 15.44 -5.22
CA GLY A 459 4.19 15.20 -6.63
C GLY A 459 4.22 16.46 -7.49
N SER A 460 4.20 17.64 -6.88
CA SER A 460 4.02 18.93 -7.58
C SER A 460 5.19 19.35 -8.46
N ASN A 461 6.37 18.75 -8.28
CA ASN A 461 7.61 19.10 -8.99
C ASN A 461 8.14 17.95 -9.84
N ALA A 462 7.26 17.05 -10.28
CA ALA A 462 7.67 15.91 -11.09
C ALA A 462 8.33 16.33 -12.41
N GLU A 463 7.85 17.40 -13.03
CA GLU A 463 8.42 17.96 -14.26
C GLU A 463 9.88 18.41 -14.10
N ASP A 464 10.27 18.95 -12.96
CA ASP A 464 11.65 19.40 -12.67
C ASP A 464 12.68 18.24 -12.61
N CYS A 465 12.18 17.01 -12.44
CA CYS A 465 13.00 15.81 -12.26
C CYS A 465 12.81 14.77 -13.36
N SER A 466 11.95 15.04 -14.35
CA SER A 466 11.50 14.08 -15.36
C SER A 466 12.16 14.22 -16.73
N GLU A 467 13.20 15.03 -16.87
CA GLU A 467 13.86 15.32 -18.15
C GLU A 467 14.20 14.08 -19.01
N PRO A 468 14.61 12.92 -18.43
CA PRO A 468 14.86 11.71 -19.22
C PRO A 468 13.61 10.88 -19.57
N TYR A 469 12.43 11.25 -19.08
CA TYR A 469 11.19 10.49 -19.24
C TYR A 469 10.21 11.20 -20.15
N HIS A 470 9.19 10.48 -20.66
CA HIS A 470 8.24 11.02 -21.62
C HIS A 470 6.84 11.15 -21.04
N THR A 471 6.22 12.32 -21.22
CA THR A 471 4.77 12.47 -21.07
C THR A 471 4.05 11.59 -22.10
N ILE A 472 2.73 11.44 -21.98
CA ILE A 472 1.96 10.71 -22.99
C ILE A 472 2.13 11.35 -24.37
N LEU A 473 2.15 12.70 -24.46
CA LEU A 473 2.36 13.43 -25.70
C LEU A 473 3.71 13.10 -26.33
N GLU A 474 4.78 13.18 -25.58
CA GLU A 474 6.15 12.91 -26.07
C GLU A 474 6.32 11.46 -26.49
N ALA A 475 5.81 10.51 -25.69
CA ALA A 475 5.81 9.09 -26.02
C ALA A 475 5.02 8.78 -27.32
N PHE A 476 3.88 9.45 -27.52
CA PHE A 476 3.10 9.30 -28.77
C PHE A 476 3.82 9.89 -29.98
N ILE A 477 4.47 11.06 -29.85
CA ILE A 477 5.30 11.63 -30.90
C ILE A 477 6.42 10.67 -31.27
N ASN A 478 7.09 10.10 -30.29
CA ASN A 478 8.18 9.14 -30.51
C ASN A 478 7.67 7.84 -31.17
N LYS A 479 6.50 7.34 -30.76
CA LYS A 479 5.95 6.05 -31.22
C LYS A 479 5.27 6.14 -32.58
N PHE A 480 4.46 7.17 -32.82
CA PHE A 480 3.59 7.26 -33.98
C PHE A 480 4.08 8.26 -35.05
N GLY A 481 5.11 9.06 -34.75
CA GLY A 481 5.62 10.14 -35.60
C GLY A 481 4.93 11.47 -35.36
N ALA A 482 5.71 12.55 -35.28
CA ALA A 482 5.20 13.91 -34.99
C ALA A 482 4.14 14.37 -36.02
N GLU A 483 4.28 13.96 -37.28
CA GLU A 483 3.34 14.28 -38.37
C GLU A 483 1.95 13.66 -38.19
N ASN A 484 1.83 12.62 -37.35
CA ASN A 484 0.59 11.91 -37.08
C ASN A 484 -0.08 12.36 -35.78
N ILE A 485 0.58 13.20 -34.98
CA ILE A 485 0.04 13.68 -33.70
C ILE A 485 -0.44 15.13 -33.84
N ILE A 486 -1.69 15.35 -33.46
CA ILE A 486 -2.30 16.66 -33.30
C ILE A 486 -2.53 16.82 -31.81
N TYR A 487 -2.02 17.89 -31.21
CA TYR A 487 -2.17 18.14 -29.78
C TYR A 487 -2.95 19.41 -29.51
N GLU A 488 -4.07 19.29 -28.81
CA GLU A 488 -4.85 20.39 -28.25
C GLU A 488 -5.42 19.94 -26.90
N ALA A 489 -4.96 20.57 -25.82
CA ALA A 489 -5.34 20.12 -24.46
C ALA A 489 -6.84 20.23 -24.20
N GLY A 490 -7.49 21.31 -24.64
CA GLY A 490 -8.92 21.60 -24.44
C GLY A 490 -9.27 21.94 -22.99
N VAL A 491 -8.72 21.20 -22.03
CA VAL A 491 -8.80 21.44 -20.57
C VAL A 491 -7.39 21.34 -20.02
N THR A 492 -7.04 22.21 -19.08
CA THR A 492 -5.74 22.20 -18.38
C THR A 492 -5.94 22.51 -16.91
N TYR A 493 -5.07 21.98 -16.05
CA TYR A 493 -5.07 22.29 -14.62
C TYR A 493 -4.46 23.69 -14.36
N ASN A 494 -4.95 24.34 -13.30
CA ASN A 494 -4.38 25.58 -12.79
C ASN A 494 -3.17 25.26 -11.90
N GLU A 495 -1.97 25.41 -12.41
CA GLU A 495 -0.72 25.10 -11.68
C GLU A 495 -0.53 25.91 -10.37
N LYS A 496 -1.20 27.08 -10.25
CA LYS A 496 -1.14 27.94 -9.07
C LYS A 496 -2.30 27.74 -8.11
N GLY A 497 -3.26 26.91 -8.49
CA GLY A 497 -4.46 26.60 -7.73
C GLY A 497 -4.35 25.32 -6.93
N ASN A 498 -5.48 24.88 -6.40
CA ASN A 498 -5.61 23.55 -5.81
C ASN A 498 -5.51 22.46 -6.90
N TRP A 499 -5.20 21.23 -6.53
CA TRP A 499 -4.98 20.14 -7.49
C TRP A 499 -6.20 19.86 -8.41
N TRP A 500 -7.41 20.21 -7.97
CA TRP A 500 -8.66 20.03 -8.74
C TRP A 500 -9.06 21.23 -9.59
N GLU A 501 -8.38 22.36 -9.46
CA GLU A 501 -8.73 23.57 -10.19
C GLU A 501 -8.24 23.51 -11.64
N GLU A 502 -9.12 23.90 -12.54
CA GLU A 502 -8.87 23.92 -13.98
C GLU A 502 -8.93 25.35 -14.51
N ASN A 503 -8.17 25.61 -15.56
CA ASN A 503 -8.26 26.86 -16.32
C ASN A 503 -9.54 26.91 -17.16
N THR A 504 -9.88 28.08 -17.72
CA THR A 504 -10.98 28.20 -18.67
C THR A 504 -10.77 27.24 -19.84
N PRO A 505 -11.72 26.32 -20.13
CA PRO A 505 -11.54 25.33 -21.16
C PRO A 505 -11.60 25.91 -22.59
N GLU A 506 -10.80 25.34 -23.50
CA GLU A 506 -10.75 25.69 -24.93
C GLU A 506 -11.36 24.58 -25.81
N ILE A 507 -12.54 24.11 -25.45
CA ILE A 507 -13.19 22.95 -26.08
C ILE A 507 -13.45 23.15 -27.58
N GLU A 508 -13.88 24.33 -28.01
CA GLU A 508 -14.18 24.63 -29.41
C GLU A 508 -12.95 24.48 -30.31
N LYS A 509 -11.79 24.91 -29.82
CA LYS A 509 -10.51 24.77 -30.53
C LYS A 509 -10.14 23.31 -30.71
N THR A 510 -10.32 22.49 -29.69
CA THR A 510 -10.06 21.05 -29.71
C THR A 510 -11.02 20.32 -30.66
N VAL A 511 -12.29 20.69 -30.65
CA VAL A 511 -13.30 20.15 -31.61
C VAL A 511 -12.93 20.47 -33.06
N ALA A 512 -12.45 21.71 -33.31
CA ALA A 512 -11.97 22.08 -34.64
C ALA A 512 -10.75 21.25 -35.10
N ALA A 513 -9.82 20.97 -34.19
CA ALA A 513 -8.66 20.12 -34.46
C ALA A 513 -9.05 18.66 -34.78
N ALA A 514 -10.13 18.17 -34.21
CA ALA A 514 -10.64 16.80 -34.45
C ALA A 514 -11.00 16.54 -35.92
N ALA A 515 -11.30 17.57 -36.69
CA ALA A 515 -11.61 17.44 -38.12
C ALA A 515 -10.45 16.80 -38.92
N GLN A 516 -9.20 17.00 -38.49
CA GLN A 516 -8.00 16.51 -39.14
C GLN A 516 -7.56 15.12 -38.63
N ALA A 517 -8.19 14.58 -37.59
CA ALA A 517 -7.81 13.34 -36.97
C ALA A 517 -8.64 12.13 -37.44
N ASP A 518 -8.04 10.94 -37.41
CA ASP A 518 -8.74 9.67 -37.59
C ASP A 518 -9.26 9.14 -36.25
N TYR A 519 -8.49 9.35 -35.15
CA TYR A 519 -8.79 8.94 -33.78
C TYR A 519 -8.67 10.12 -32.81
N ILE A 520 -9.42 10.07 -31.73
CA ILE A 520 -9.31 10.99 -30.59
C ILE A 520 -8.90 10.19 -29.37
N VAL A 521 -7.76 10.54 -28.77
CA VAL A 521 -7.28 9.98 -27.50
C VAL A 521 -7.41 11.07 -26.45
N ALA A 522 -8.38 10.93 -25.55
CA ALA A 522 -8.69 11.87 -24.50
C ALA A 522 -8.11 11.37 -23.15
N CYS A 523 -7.04 12.01 -22.70
CA CYS A 523 -6.36 11.72 -21.42
C CYS A 523 -7.00 12.57 -20.32
N ILE A 524 -7.85 11.94 -19.53
CA ILE A 524 -8.67 12.57 -18.48
C ILE A 524 -8.42 11.91 -17.12
N GLY A 525 -8.83 12.57 -16.04
CA GLY A 525 -8.70 12.04 -14.70
C GLY A 525 -8.37 13.10 -13.66
N GLU A 526 -7.30 12.88 -12.92
CA GLU A 526 -6.92 13.72 -11.79
C GLU A 526 -5.49 14.28 -11.95
N ASN A 527 -5.26 15.45 -11.35
CA ASN A 527 -3.90 15.95 -11.09
C ASN A 527 -3.32 15.24 -9.85
N SER A 528 -2.03 15.40 -9.56
CA SER A 528 -1.40 14.80 -8.39
C SER A 528 -1.89 15.43 -7.08
N TYR A 529 -2.07 14.59 -6.09
CA TYR A 529 -2.36 14.93 -4.70
C TYR A 529 -1.86 13.79 -3.79
N CYS A 530 -1.74 14.08 -2.51
CA CYS A 530 -1.42 13.11 -1.48
C CYS A 530 -2.14 13.45 -0.19
N GLU A 531 -2.64 12.44 0.53
CA GLU A 531 -3.24 12.56 1.87
C GLU A 531 -4.40 13.57 1.96
N THR A 532 -4.52 14.27 3.11
CA THR A 532 -5.59 15.25 3.40
C THR A 532 -5.80 16.29 2.30
N PRO A 533 -4.77 16.86 1.65
CA PRO A 533 -4.98 17.72 0.49
C PRO A 533 -5.77 17.10 -0.65
N GLY A 534 -5.75 15.76 -0.78
CA GLY A 534 -6.53 15.01 -1.77
C GLY A 534 -7.99 14.77 -1.41
N ASN A 535 -8.49 15.25 -0.25
CA ASN A 535 -9.90 15.10 0.12
C ASN A 535 -10.82 15.75 -0.90
N LEU A 536 -11.98 15.10 -1.16
CA LEU A 536 -13.01 15.63 -2.06
C LEU A 536 -14.41 15.46 -1.43
N ASN A 537 -15.39 16.15 -1.99
CA ASN A 537 -16.80 16.06 -1.61
C ASN A 537 -17.64 15.33 -2.67
N ASP A 538 -17.16 15.25 -3.91
CA ASP A 538 -17.87 14.66 -5.03
C ASP A 538 -16.89 13.78 -5.84
N LEU A 539 -17.27 12.53 -6.09
CA LEU A 539 -16.49 11.57 -6.85
C LEU A 539 -16.67 11.72 -8.37
N THR A 540 -17.59 12.57 -8.82
CA THR A 540 -17.83 12.79 -10.25
C THR A 540 -16.62 13.45 -10.91
N LEU A 541 -16.28 13.00 -12.12
CA LEU A 541 -15.23 13.63 -12.93
C LEU A 541 -15.57 15.11 -13.16
N SER A 542 -14.54 15.93 -13.31
CA SER A 542 -14.69 17.37 -13.62
C SER A 542 -15.69 17.60 -14.79
N GLU A 543 -16.55 18.59 -14.60
CA GLU A 543 -17.52 18.99 -15.63
C GLU A 543 -16.85 19.42 -16.94
N ASN A 544 -15.70 20.14 -16.87
CA ASN A 544 -14.96 20.56 -18.06
C ASN A 544 -14.43 19.35 -18.85
N GLN A 545 -13.88 18.35 -18.16
CA GLN A 545 -13.38 17.14 -18.80
C GLN A 545 -14.54 16.31 -19.41
N SER A 546 -15.67 16.17 -18.69
CA SER A 546 -16.87 15.51 -19.21
C SER A 546 -17.42 16.25 -20.44
N ASN A 547 -17.48 17.58 -20.41
CA ASN A 547 -17.94 18.40 -21.53
C ASN A 547 -17.01 18.32 -22.75
N LEU A 548 -15.70 18.25 -22.54
CA LEU A 548 -14.72 18.02 -23.61
C LEU A 548 -15.02 16.70 -24.33
N VAL A 549 -15.17 15.59 -23.59
CA VAL A 549 -15.47 14.28 -24.18
C VAL A 549 -16.82 14.29 -24.91
N LYS A 550 -17.87 14.87 -24.32
CA LYS A 550 -19.20 15.00 -24.95
C LYS A 550 -19.15 15.79 -26.26
N ALA A 551 -18.37 16.87 -26.30
CA ALA A 551 -18.21 17.69 -27.49
C ALA A 551 -17.45 16.94 -28.60
N LEU A 552 -16.37 16.24 -28.23
CA LEU A 552 -15.56 15.43 -29.15
C LEU A 552 -16.35 14.26 -29.73
N ALA A 553 -17.18 13.59 -28.95
CA ALA A 553 -18.04 12.49 -29.41
C ALA A 553 -19.02 12.93 -30.51
N LYS A 554 -19.51 14.20 -30.47
CA LYS A 554 -20.40 14.77 -31.52
C LYS A 554 -19.70 14.92 -32.87
N THR A 555 -18.37 14.89 -32.93
CA THR A 555 -17.65 14.95 -34.22
C THR A 555 -17.79 13.68 -35.06
N GLY A 556 -18.30 12.58 -34.47
CA GLY A 556 -18.38 11.27 -35.08
C GLY A 556 -17.09 10.51 -35.20
N LYS A 557 -15.98 11.07 -34.74
CA LYS A 557 -14.67 10.38 -34.65
C LYS A 557 -14.65 9.41 -33.49
N PRO A 558 -14.00 8.23 -33.61
CA PRO A 558 -13.87 7.30 -32.50
C PRO A 558 -13.05 7.90 -31.35
N VAL A 559 -13.64 7.93 -30.16
CA VAL A 559 -13.01 8.43 -28.94
C VAL A 559 -12.47 7.26 -28.13
N ILE A 560 -11.23 7.39 -27.70
CA ILE A 560 -10.51 6.50 -26.78
C ILE A 560 -10.29 7.28 -25.49
N LEU A 561 -10.82 6.80 -24.37
CA LEU A 561 -10.59 7.40 -23.06
C LEU A 561 -9.36 6.76 -22.41
N ILE A 562 -8.46 7.60 -21.94
CA ILE A 562 -7.34 7.21 -21.07
C ILE A 562 -7.64 7.79 -19.69
N LEU A 563 -7.88 6.92 -18.72
CA LEU A 563 -8.16 7.29 -17.34
C LEU A 563 -6.86 7.30 -16.55
N ASN A 564 -6.37 8.51 -16.23
CA ASN A 564 -5.17 8.71 -15.43
C ASN A 564 -5.59 9.34 -14.10
N GLU A 565 -5.80 8.48 -13.11
CA GLU A 565 -6.45 8.85 -11.86
C GLU A 565 -5.99 7.97 -10.69
N GLY A 566 -5.82 8.56 -9.51
CA GLY A 566 -5.42 7.85 -8.30
C GLY A 566 -6.56 7.09 -7.64
N ARG A 567 -7.80 7.46 -7.93
CA ARG A 567 -9.03 6.80 -7.50
C ARG A 567 -10.09 6.90 -8.62
N PRO A 568 -11.06 5.98 -8.67
CA PRO A 568 -12.06 5.98 -9.74
C PRO A 568 -12.92 7.23 -9.67
N ARG A 569 -13.01 7.98 -10.78
CA ARG A 569 -13.94 9.10 -10.92
C ARG A 569 -15.17 8.63 -11.72
N ILE A 570 -16.35 9.08 -11.31
CA ILE A 570 -17.60 8.67 -11.99
C ILE A 570 -17.63 9.22 -13.41
N ILE A 571 -17.74 8.31 -14.39
CA ILE A 571 -17.71 8.58 -15.82
C ILE A 571 -18.88 7.93 -16.58
N ALA A 572 -19.92 7.52 -15.88
CA ALA A 572 -21.06 6.78 -16.45
C ALA A 572 -21.77 7.50 -17.60
N ASP A 573 -21.68 8.83 -17.67
CA ASP A 573 -22.27 9.68 -18.72
C ASP A 573 -21.40 9.81 -19.98
N ILE A 574 -20.10 9.58 -19.88
CA ILE A 574 -19.14 9.70 -21.01
C ILE A 574 -18.61 8.35 -21.51
N GLU A 575 -18.56 7.32 -20.64
CA GLU A 575 -18.11 5.98 -21.03
C GLU A 575 -18.87 5.44 -22.26
N PRO A 576 -20.22 5.54 -22.37
CA PRO A 576 -20.96 5.04 -23.53
C PRO A 576 -20.61 5.76 -24.83
N LEU A 577 -20.05 6.97 -24.77
CA LEU A 577 -19.65 7.78 -25.91
C LEU A 577 -18.30 7.36 -26.49
N SER A 578 -17.55 6.52 -25.78
CA SER A 578 -16.22 6.07 -26.19
C SER A 578 -16.28 4.72 -26.93
N LYS A 579 -15.32 4.48 -27.79
CA LYS A 579 -15.07 3.19 -28.46
C LYS A 579 -14.08 2.29 -27.73
N ALA A 580 -13.14 2.90 -27.01
CA ALA A 580 -12.21 2.19 -26.15
C ALA A 580 -11.96 2.96 -24.86
N VAL A 581 -11.63 2.24 -23.79
CA VAL A 581 -11.28 2.79 -22.49
C VAL A 581 -10.08 2.03 -21.93
N VAL A 582 -9.05 2.77 -21.55
CA VAL A 582 -7.87 2.24 -20.87
C VAL A 582 -7.70 2.96 -19.53
N ASN A 583 -7.65 2.21 -18.44
CA ASN A 583 -7.30 2.76 -17.14
C ASN A 583 -5.79 2.59 -16.92
N ILE A 584 -5.09 3.73 -16.82
CA ILE A 584 -3.65 3.74 -16.57
C ILE A 584 -3.32 4.01 -15.11
N MET A 585 -4.30 4.41 -14.30
CA MET A 585 -4.12 4.81 -12.91
C MET A 585 -2.93 5.80 -12.76
N LEU A 586 -1.89 5.43 -12.00
CA LEU A 586 -0.67 6.23 -11.81
C LEU A 586 0.56 5.40 -12.18
N PRO A 587 0.91 5.32 -13.47
CA PRO A 587 1.88 4.37 -13.99
C PRO A 587 3.36 4.78 -13.81
N GLY A 588 3.62 5.93 -13.19
CA GLY A 588 4.98 6.41 -12.93
C GLY A 588 5.68 6.99 -14.16
N ASN A 589 7.00 7.12 -14.06
CA ASN A 589 7.84 7.79 -15.06
C ASN A 589 7.76 7.16 -16.47
N TYR A 590 7.53 5.87 -16.57
CA TYR A 590 7.50 5.14 -17.85
C TYR A 590 6.06 4.95 -18.38
N GLY A 591 5.06 5.60 -17.75
CA GLY A 591 3.66 5.43 -18.10
C GLY A 591 3.30 5.89 -19.49
N GLY A 592 3.93 6.98 -19.98
CA GLY A 592 3.74 7.46 -21.35
C GLY A 592 4.20 6.44 -22.40
N ASP A 593 5.41 5.91 -22.24
CA ASP A 593 6.00 4.93 -23.13
C ASP A 593 5.24 3.59 -23.09
N ALA A 594 4.85 3.13 -21.90
CA ALA A 594 4.04 1.92 -21.71
C ALA A 594 2.69 2.04 -22.44
N LEU A 595 1.99 3.15 -22.28
CA LEU A 595 0.72 3.40 -22.96
C LEU A 595 0.90 3.42 -24.48
N ALA A 596 1.95 4.10 -24.98
CA ALA A 596 2.23 4.15 -26.40
C ALA A 596 2.54 2.76 -27.00
N ASN A 597 3.32 1.92 -26.30
CA ASN A 597 3.62 0.54 -26.71
C ASN A 597 2.36 -0.33 -26.76
N LEU A 598 1.49 -0.22 -25.75
CA LEU A 598 0.24 -0.97 -25.69
C LEU A 598 -0.75 -0.54 -26.78
N LEU A 599 -0.92 0.77 -27.01
CA LEU A 599 -1.84 1.25 -28.06
C LEU A 599 -1.32 1.00 -29.47
N ALA A 600 0.00 0.92 -29.65
CA ALA A 600 0.61 0.50 -30.92
C ALA A 600 0.49 -1.02 -31.17
N GLY A 601 0.18 -1.80 -30.12
CA GLY A 601 0.11 -3.25 -30.18
C GLY A 601 1.47 -3.96 -30.17
N ASP A 602 2.54 -3.27 -29.76
CA ASP A 602 3.88 -3.86 -29.58
C ASP A 602 3.88 -4.78 -28.35
N VAL A 603 3.08 -4.41 -27.33
CA VAL A 603 2.80 -5.18 -26.11
C VAL A 603 1.31 -5.45 -26.01
N ASN A 604 0.91 -6.56 -25.39
CA ASN A 604 -0.48 -6.90 -25.17
C ASN A 604 -0.91 -6.54 -23.72
N PHE A 605 -2.14 -6.06 -23.56
CA PHE A 605 -2.70 -5.79 -22.23
C PHE A 605 -2.84 -7.07 -21.41
N SER A 606 -2.49 -6.98 -20.13
CA SER A 606 -2.63 -8.07 -19.17
C SER A 606 -3.05 -7.62 -17.77
N GLY A 607 -3.19 -6.31 -17.54
CA GLY A 607 -3.66 -5.75 -16.29
C GLY A 607 -5.12 -6.12 -16.00
N LYS A 608 -5.45 -6.26 -14.72
CA LYS A 608 -6.81 -6.50 -14.22
C LYS A 608 -7.14 -5.45 -13.16
N MET A 609 -8.41 -5.04 -13.07
CA MET A 609 -8.85 -4.09 -12.06
C MET A 609 -8.61 -4.61 -10.65
N PRO A 610 -7.81 -3.92 -9.81
CA PRO A 610 -7.53 -4.34 -8.44
C PRO A 610 -8.60 -3.83 -7.46
N TYR A 611 -9.62 -3.17 -7.96
CA TYR A 611 -10.77 -2.66 -7.22
C TYR A 611 -12.02 -2.65 -8.10
N THR A 612 -13.17 -2.60 -7.45
CA THR A 612 -14.47 -2.39 -8.10
C THR A 612 -14.61 -0.92 -8.51
N TYR A 613 -14.75 -0.65 -9.79
CA TYR A 613 -14.94 0.71 -10.31
C TYR A 613 -16.42 1.10 -10.18
N PRO A 614 -16.78 2.12 -9.37
CA PRO A 614 -18.17 2.50 -9.16
C PRO A 614 -18.75 3.17 -10.40
N LYS A 615 -20.03 2.91 -10.65
CA LYS A 615 -20.78 3.55 -11.73
C LYS A 615 -21.51 4.82 -11.28
N TYR A 616 -21.88 4.89 -10.01
CA TYR A 616 -22.64 5.98 -9.43
C TYR A 616 -22.00 6.48 -8.13
N PRO A 617 -22.06 7.78 -7.80
CA PRO A 617 -21.37 8.35 -6.65
C PRO A 617 -21.90 7.88 -5.29
N HIS A 618 -23.11 7.30 -5.25
CA HIS A 618 -23.75 6.84 -4.01
C HIS A 618 -23.90 5.30 -3.95
N SER A 619 -23.34 4.57 -4.91
CA SER A 619 -23.34 3.11 -4.94
C SER A 619 -21.90 2.61 -4.92
N LEU A 620 -21.25 2.73 -3.75
CA LEU A 620 -19.89 2.30 -3.52
C LEU A 620 -19.93 0.93 -2.86
N VAL A 621 -19.53 -0.10 -3.59
CA VAL A 621 -19.45 -1.48 -3.10
C VAL A 621 -18.12 -2.09 -3.49
N THR A 622 -17.65 -3.04 -2.69
CA THR A 622 -16.51 -3.89 -3.04
C THR A 622 -17.00 -5.21 -3.63
N TYR A 623 -16.13 -5.97 -4.29
CA TYR A 623 -16.51 -7.21 -4.96
C TYR A 623 -17.00 -8.33 -4.00
N ASP A 624 -16.61 -8.24 -2.74
CA ASP A 624 -16.93 -9.16 -1.65
C ASP A 624 -18.17 -8.71 -0.83
N TYR A 625 -19.06 -7.93 -1.45
CA TYR A 625 -20.30 -7.47 -0.85
C TYR A 625 -21.13 -8.63 -0.26
N LYS A 626 -22.07 -8.31 0.64
CA LYS A 626 -22.97 -9.33 1.21
C LYS A 626 -24.10 -9.66 0.22
N PRO A 627 -24.58 -10.93 0.16
CA PRO A 627 -25.64 -11.30 -0.78
C PRO A 627 -26.91 -10.44 -0.69
N CYS A 628 -27.22 -9.89 0.49
CA CYS A 628 -28.38 -9.00 0.67
C CYS A 628 -28.21 -7.62 -0.01
N GLU A 629 -27.01 -7.24 -0.43
CA GLU A 629 -26.76 -6.01 -1.18
C GLU A 629 -27.04 -6.16 -2.69
N HIS A 630 -27.26 -7.41 -3.15
CA HIS A 630 -27.59 -7.70 -4.54
C HIS A 630 -28.84 -8.58 -4.64
N ILE A 631 -29.99 -7.95 -4.82
CA ILE A 631 -31.27 -8.65 -5.02
C ILE A 631 -31.58 -8.60 -6.52
N GLY A 632 -31.24 -9.69 -7.22
CA GLY A 632 -31.35 -9.79 -8.68
C GLY A 632 -32.78 -10.03 -9.21
N LYS A 633 -33.78 -10.22 -8.32
CA LYS A 633 -35.21 -10.34 -8.67
C LYS A 633 -36.01 -9.44 -7.72
N PRO A 634 -37.07 -8.76 -8.23
CA PRO A 634 -37.99 -8.06 -7.36
C PRO A 634 -38.56 -9.01 -6.30
N MET A 635 -38.57 -8.57 -5.06
CA MET A 635 -39.23 -9.31 -3.98
C MET A 635 -40.73 -9.28 -4.22
N GLU A 636 -41.40 -10.45 -4.18
CA GLU A 636 -42.84 -10.51 -4.21
C GLU A 636 -43.41 -9.78 -2.98
N GLY A 637 -44.25 -8.80 -3.20
CA GLY A 637 -44.93 -8.05 -2.14
C GLY A 637 -44.78 -6.52 -2.26
N ALA A 638 -44.75 -5.83 -1.12
CA ALA A 638 -44.90 -4.39 -1.03
C ALA A 638 -43.71 -3.55 -1.57
N TYR A 639 -42.57 -4.16 -1.89
CA TYR A 639 -41.36 -3.44 -2.25
C TYR A 639 -40.87 -3.85 -3.65
N ASN A 640 -41.10 -2.96 -4.58
CA ASN A 640 -40.52 -3.05 -5.92
C ASN A 640 -39.41 -2.01 -6.04
N TYR A 641 -38.21 -2.36 -5.62
CA TYR A 641 -37.04 -1.51 -5.68
C TYR A 641 -35.89 -2.25 -6.38
N ASP A 642 -35.11 -1.48 -7.14
CA ASP A 642 -33.86 -1.98 -7.74
C ASP A 642 -32.79 -2.05 -6.64
N ALA A 643 -32.39 -3.26 -6.29
CA ALA A 643 -31.34 -3.53 -5.31
C ALA A 643 -30.16 -4.29 -5.98
N ALA A 644 -29.95 -4.08 -7.27
CA ALA A 644 -28.82 -4.66 -7.97
C ALA A 644 -27.53 -3.90 -7.65
N VAL A 645 -26.43 -4.64 -7.48
CA VAL A 645 -25.08 -4.07 -7.48
C VAL A 645 -24.73 -3.66 -8.91
N ASN A 646 -24.72 -2.35 -9.16
CA ASN A 646 -24.42 -1.76 -10.47
C ASN A 646 -23.04 -1.08 -10.41
N VAL A 647 -22.03 -1.74 -11.01
CA VAL A 647 -20.67 -1.23 -11.09
C VAL A 647 -20.29 -0.88 -12.53
N GLN A 648 -19.32 -0.01 -12.73
CA GLN A 648 -18.81 0.28 -14.07
C GLN A 648 -17.95 -0.88 -14.55
N TRP A 649 -17.01 -1.34 -13.73
CA TRP A 649 -16.20 -2.55 -13.94
C TRP A 649 -15.92 -3.25 -12.61
N ALA A 650 -16.00 -4.57 -12.66
CA ALA A 650 -15.78 -5.40 -11.47
C ALA A 650 -14.29 -5.59 -11.15
N PHE A 651 -13.97 -5.89 -9.89
CA PHE A 651 -12.67 -6.42 -9.49
C PHE A 651 -12.26 -7.62 -10.33
N GLY A 652 -11.01 -7.67 -10.80
CA GLY A 652 -10.48 -8.71 -11.65
C GLY A 652 -10.85 -8.56 -13.14
N TYR A 653 -11.60 -7.52 -13.52
CA TYR A 653 -11.93 -7.25 -14.92
C TYR A 653 -10.74 -6.65 -15.68
N GLY A 654 -10.55 -7.06 -16.92
CA GLY A 654 -9.56 -6.51 -17.84
C GLY A 654 -9.52 -7.33 -19.12
N LEU A 655 -9.47 -6.64 -20.26
CA LEU A 655 -9.42 -7.20 -21.59
C LEU A 655 -7.98 -7.36 -22.09
N SER A 656 -7.82 -8.13 -23.14
CA SER A 656 -6.55 -8.36 -23.86
C SER A 656 -6.80 -8.26 -25.37
N TYR A 657 -5.77 -8.12 -26.16
CA TYR A 657 -5.83 -8.28 -27.62
C TYR A 657 -5.96 -9.74 -28.08
N THR A 658 -5.91 -10.66 -27.12
CA THR A 658 -6.20 -12.08 -27.35
C THR A 658 -7.37 -12.52 -26.46
N THR A 659 -7.78 -13.77 -26.57
CA THR A 659 -8.86 -14.33 -25.77
C THR A 659 -8.39 -15.61 -25.08
N PHE A 660 -8.92 -15.86 -23.87
CA PHE A 660 -8.58 -17.04 -23.09
C PHE A 660 -9.85 -17.86 -22.78
N ALA A 661 -9.74 -19.17 -22.90
CA ALA A 661 -10.78 -20.11 -22.52
C ALA A 661 -10.33 -20.94 -21.31
N TYR A 662 -11.21 -21.04 -20.33
CA TYR A 662 -11.00 -21.84 -19.12
C TYR A 662 -11.77 -23.14 -19.23
N SER A 663 -11.16 -24.25 -18.79
CA SER A 663 -11.79 -25.57 -18.78
C SER A 663 -11.20 -26.45 -17.68
N ASN A 664 -11.89 -27.54 -17.34
CA ASN A 664 -11.38 -28.59 -16.46
C ASN A 664 -10.94 -28.12 -15.09
N LEU A 665 -11.70 -27.22 -14.43
CA LEU A 665 -11.43 -26.90 -13.02
C LEU A 665 -11.61 -28.15 -12.17
N ARG A 666 -10.58 -28.55 -11.45
CA ARG A 666 -10.54 -29.75 -10.61
C ARG A 666 -9.85 -29.44 -9.28
N VAL A 667 -10.11 -30.28 -8.30
CA VAL A 667 -9.44 -30.27 -6.99
C VAL A 667 -9.02 -31.69 -6.64
N ASP A 668 -7.94 -31.84 -5.91
CA ASP A 668 -7.44 -33.14 -5.44
C ASP A 668 -8.34 -33.78 -4.36
N LYS A 669 -9.04 -32.96 -3.57
CA LYS A 669 -9.95 -33.39 -2.50
C LYS A 669 -11.26 -32.59 -2.56
N VAL A 670 -12.35 -33.24 -2.98
CA VAL A 670 -13.69 -32.63 -2.96
C VAL A 670 -14.26 -32.57 -1.55
N HIS A 671 -13.95 -33.57 -0.71
CA HIS A 671 -14.26 -33.60 0.73
C HIS A 671 -12.99 -33.33 1.52
N PHE A 672 -13.02 -32.36 2.41
CA PHE A 672 -11.81 -31.91 3.12
C PHE A 672 -12.09 -31.55 4.58
N THR A 673 -11.03 -31.41 5.35
CA THR A 673 -10.99 -30.89 6.73
C THR A 673 -10.14 -29.62 6.80
N ALA A 674 -10.18 -28.93 7.94
CA ALA A 674 -9.43 -27.69 8.14
C ALA A 674 -7.90 -27.84 8.02
N ASP A 675 -7.37 -29.06 8.20
CA ASP A 675 -5.93 -29.34 8.19
C ASP A 675 -5.40 -29.68 6.77
N ASP A 676 -6.29 -29.75 5.79
CA ASP A 676 -5.92 -30.08 4.41
C ASP A 676 -5.32 -28.88 3.67
N VAL A 677 -4.46 -29.20 2.70
CA VAL A 677 -4.06 -28.28 1.64
C VAL A 677 -4.74 -28.78 0.36
N LEU A 678 -5.59 -27.93 -0.20
CA LEU A 678 -6.33 -28.23 -1.44
C LEU A 678 -5.50 -27.78 -2.64
N THR A 679 -5.39 -28.64 -3.65
CA THR A 679 -4.68 -28.33 -4.89
C THR A 679 -5.69 -28.26 -6.03
N PHE A 680 -5.98 -27.02 -6.47
CA PHE A 680 -6.83 -26.77 -7.64
C PHE A 680 -5.99 -26.75 -8.91
N THR A 681 -6.55 -27.28 -10.00
CA THR A 681 -5.99 -27.16 -11.34
C THR A 681 -7.06 -26.72 -12.30
N VAL A 682 -6.71 -25.82 -13.23
CA VAL A 682 -7.56 -25.35 -14.29
C VAL A 682 -6.77 -25.22 -15.59
N ASP A 683 -7.33 -25.66 -16.70
CA ASP A 683 -6.70 -25.52 -18.01
C ASP A 683 -7.08 -24.16 -18.60
N VAL A 684 -6.07 -23.37 -18.98
CA VAL A 684 -6.24 -22.07 -19.63
C VAL A 684 -5.63 -22.14 -21.03
N LYS A 685 -6.44 -21.81 -22.04
CA LYS A 685 -6.02 -21.83 -23.45
C LYS A 685 -6.09 -20.43 -24.03
N ASN A 686 -5.02 -20.00 -24.69
CA ASN A 686 -5.08 -18.84 -25.55
C ASN A 686 -5.80 -19.21 -26.87
N THR A 687 -6.98 -18.66 -27.09
CA THR A 687 -7.82 -18.94 -28.26
C THR A 687 -7.71 -17.90 -29.36
N GLY A 688 -6.95 -16.83 -29.12
CA GLY A 688 -6.74 -15.77 -30.10
C GLY A 688 -5.45 -15.97 -30.93
N LEU A 689 -5.07 -14.90 -31.63
CA LEU A 689 -3.96 -14.93 -32.62
C LEU A 689 -2.68 -14.25 -32.12
N ARG A 690 -2.66 -13.74 -30.87
CA ARG A 690 -1.51 -13.06 -30.26
C ARG A 690 -1.11 -13.76 -28.97
N ALA A 691 0.16 -13.74 -28.66
CA ALA A 691 0.63 -14.09 -27.32
C ALA A 691 0.02 -13.13 -26.28
N GLY A 692 -0.25 -13.62 -25.09
CA GLY A 692 -0.80 -12.81 -24.02
C GLY A 692 -0.60 -13.44 -22.66
N LYS A 693 -0.61 -12.56 -21.64
CA LYS A 693 -0.58 -12.96 -20.22
C LYS A 693 -2.00 -12.92 -19.65
N GLU A 694 -2.35 -13.93 -18.84
CA GLU A 694 -3.62 -14.01 -18.14
C GLU A 694 -3.40 -14.21 -16.65
N SER A 695 -4.09 -13.42 -15.84
CA SER A 695 -4.12 -13.60 -14.39
C SER A 695 -5.28 -14.53 -14.04
N VAL A 696 -4.97 -15.74 -13.62
CA VAL A 696 -5.92 -16.79 -13.23
C VAL A 696 -6.28 -16.60 -11.77
N LEU A 697 -7.49 -16.14 -11.47
CA LEU A 697 -7.97 -15.82 -10.14
C LEU A 697 -8.84 -16.97 -9.61
N LEU A 698 -8.54 -17.46 -8.41
CA LEU A 698 -9.35 -18.47 -7.71
C LEU A 698 -10.16 -17.80 -6.61
N PHE A 699 -11.49 -17.88 -6.72
CA PHE A 699 -12.43 -17.37 -5.72
C PHE A 699 -13.12 -18.51 -4.96
N SER A 700 -13.51 -18.24 -3.71
CA SER A 700 -14.41 -19.06 -2.94
C SER A 700 -15.66 -18.30 -2.55
N SER A 701 -16.81 -18.99 -2.53
CA SER A 701 -18.05 -18.54 -1.90
C SER A 701 -18.46 -19.60 -0.88
N ASP A 702 -18.65 -19.22 0.38
CA ASP A 702 -19.30 -20.05 1.37
C ASP A 702 -20.79 -20.01 1.11
N LEU A 703 -21.43 -21.15 0.94
CA LEU A 703 -22.84 -21.20 0.52
C LEU A 703 -23.81 -21.01 1.69
N VAL A 704 -23.42 -21.46 2.88
CA VAL A 704 -24.23 -21.34 4.10
C VAL A 704 -23.33 -21.30 5.31
N ALA A 705 -23.33 -20.21 6.05
CA ALA A 705 -22.55 -20.05 7.29
C ALA A 705 -23.41 -19.50 8.44
N SER A 706 -22.92 -19.61 9.67
CA SER A 706 -23.58 -19.06 10.86
C SER A 706 -23.61 -17.52 10.90
N LEU A 707 -22.76 -16.86 10.13
CA LEU A 707 -22.81 -15.42 9.82
C LEU A 707 -23.00 -15.26 8.30
N THR A 708 -23.66 -14.17 7.88
CA THR A 708 -23.83 -13.91 6.44
C THR A 708 -22.48 -13.88 5.73
N PRO A 709 -22.20 -14.83 4.82
CA PRO A 709 -20.93 -14.89 4.11
C PRO A 709 -20.78 -13.74 3.11
N ASP A 710 -19.55 -13.48 2.71
CA ASP A 710 -19.27 -12.60 1.58
C ASP A 710 -19.72 -13.28 0.26
N ASN A 711 -20.12 -12.48 -0.73
CA ASN A 711 -20.50 -12.99 -2.05
C ASN A 711 -19.43 -13.93 -2.64
N ARG A 712 -18.18 -13.49 -2.59
CA ARG A 712 -17.01 -14.31 -2.93
C ARG A 712 -15.73 -13.65 -2.37
N ARG A 713 -14.67 -14.43 -2.21
CA ARG A 713 -13.36 -13.93 -1.77
C ARG A 713 -12.25 -14.52 -2.63
N LEU A 714 -11.28 -13.68 -3.03
CA LEU A 714 -10.06 -14.14 -3.70
C LEU A 714 -9.24 -15.01 -2.74
N ARG A 715 -8.77 -16.18 -3.22
CA ARG A 715 -8.01 -17.14 -2.41
C ARG A 715 -6.63 -17.45 -2.97
N ASN A 716 -6.46 -17.32 -4.27
CA ASN A 716 -5.17 -17.43 -4.93
C ASN A 716 -5.24 -16.81 -6.32
N PHE A 717 -4.08 -16.48 -6.88
CA PHE A 717 -3.97 -16.08 -8.27
C PHE A 717 -2.62 -16.54 -8.84
N GLU A 718 -2.57 -16.69 -10.17
CA GLU A 718 -1.35 -17.02 -10.89
C GLU A 718 -1.37 -16.32 -12.23
N LYS A 719 -0.25 -15.68 -12.62
CA LYS A 719 -0.12 -15.04 -13.93
C LYS A 719 0.64 -15.93 -14.88
N VAL A 720 0.05 -16.24 -16.03
CA VAL A 720 0.64 -17.15 -17.02
C VAL A 720 0.71 -16.49 -18.39
N GLU A 721 1.81 -16.70 -19.10
CA GLU A 721 1.96 -16.28 -20.48
C GLU A 721 1.72 -17.45 -21.43
N LEU A 722 0.89 -17.24 -22.46
CA LEU A 722 0.44 -18.26 -23.39
C LEU A 722 0.61 -17.79 -24.84
N GLN A 723 1.23 -18.63 -25.67
CA GLN A 723 1.29 -18.43 -27.10
C GLN A 723 -0.07 -18.72 -27.76
N PRO A 724 -0.33 -18.23 -28.99
CA PRO A 724 -1.56 -18.56 -29.73
C PRO A 724 -1.78 -20.08 -29.81
N GLY A 725 -2.96 -20.55 -29.39
CA GLY A 725 -3.32 -21.96 -29.35
C GLY A 725 -2.76 -22.77 -28.19
N GLU A 726 -1.82 -22.24 -27.41
CA GLU A 726 -1.23 -22.89 -26.24
C GLU A 726 -2.28 -23.10 -25.15
N THR A 727 -2.23 -24.28 -24.52
CA THR A 727 -3.00 -24.60 -23.30
C THR A 727 -2.02 -24.92 -22.19
N ARG A 728 -2.26 -24.34 -21.01
CA ARG A 728 -1.49 -24.60 -19.80
C ARG A 728 -2.42 -24.97 -18.65
N THR A 729 -2.05 -26.01 -17.93
CA THR A 729 -2.70 -26.35 -16.66
C THR A 729 -2.07 -25.49 -15.56
N VAL A 730 -2.87 -24.62 -14.96
CA VAL A 730 -2.48 -23.74 -13.84
C VAL A 730 -2.83 -24.42 -12.53
N THR A 731 -1.89 -24.41 -11.59
CA THR A 731 -2.04 -25.03 -10.27
C THR A 731 -2.15 -23.95 -9.20
N LEU A 732 -3.20 -24.00 -8.39
CA LEU A 732 -3.49 -23.04 -7.33
C LEU A 732 -3.70 -23.80 -6.01
N LYS A 733 -2.88 -23.51 -4.99
CA LYS A 733 -2.96 -24.16 -3.68
C LYS A 733 -3.72 -23.29 -2.69
N LEU A 734 -4.49 -23.92 -1.82
CA LEU A 734 -5.26 -23.27 -0.77
C LEU A 734 -5.19 -24.11 0.51
N LYS A 735 -4.73 -23.53 1.60
CA LYS A 735 -4.91 -24.13 2.92
C LYS A 735 -6.40 -24.07 3.26
N ALA A 736 -7.01 -25.21 3.61
CA ALA A 736 -8.43 -25.24 3.93
C ALA A 736 -8.80 -24.30 5.08
N SER A 737 -7.89 -24.12 6.05
CA SER A 737 -8.06 -23.15 7.13
C SER A 737 -8.24 -21.70 6.65
N ASP A 738 -7.82 -21.35 5.41
CA ASP A 738 -8.00 -20.00 4.86
C ASP A 738 -9.44 -19.74 4.38
N LEU A 739 -10.28 -20.77 4.34
CA LEU A 739 -11.72 -20.64 4.12
C LEU A 739 -12.48 -20.22 5.41
N ALA A 740 -11.84 -20.27 6.59
CA ALA A 740 -12.41 -19.87 7.84
C ALA A 740 -12.77 -18.37 7.87
N PHE A 741 -13.76 -18.03 8.68
CA PHE A 741 -14.16 -16.67 9.02
C PHE A 741 -14.09 -16.45 10.54
N VAL A 742 -14.22 -15.21 11.01
CA VAL A 742 -14.27 -14.89 12.44
C VAL A 742 -15.71 -14.93 12.92
N GLY A 743 -16.00 -15.83 13.85
CA GLY A 743 -17.31 -16.02 14.46
C GLY A 743 -17.73 -14.86 15.38
N TYR A 744 -18.96 -14.89 15.81
CA TYR A 744 -19.52 -13.87 16.72
C TYR A 744 -18.76 -13.80 18.08
N ASP A 745 -18.08 -14.90 18.43
CA ASP A 745 -17.27 -14.99 19.66
C ASP A 745 -15.81 -14.48 19.47
N GLY A 746 -15.50 -13.87 18.31
CA GLY A 746 -14.16 -13.33 17.98
C GLY A 746 -13.13 -14.38 17.60
N ARG A 747 -13.50 -15.67 17.54
CA ARG A 747 -12.59 -16.78 17.18
C ARG A 747 -12.76 -17.18 15.72
N TRP A 748 -11.68 -17.65 15.13
CA TRP A 748 -11.74 -18.26 13.80
C TRP A 748 -12.54 -19.56 13.80
N ILE A 749 -13.39 -19.72 12.78
CA ILE A 749 -14.19 -20.92 12.58
C ILE A 749 -14.24 -21.29 11.09
N LEU A 750 -13.99 -22.57 10.78
CA LEU A 750 -14.33 -23.19 9.51
C LEU A 750 -15.50 -24.14 9.81
N GLU A 751 -16.65 -23.90 9.21
CA GLU A 751 -17.84 -24.72 9.43
C GLU A 751 -17.93 -25.85 8.42
N ALA A 752 -18.48 -26.97 8.85
CA ALA A 752 -18.88 -28.04 7.95
C ALA A 752 -19.98 -27.52 7.02
N GLY A 753 -19.78 -27.69 5.71
CA GLY A 753 -20.70 -27.14 4.69
C GLY A 753 -20.07 -27.11 3.32
N ASP A 754 -20.83 -26.59 2.37
CA ASP A 754 -20.44 -26.54 0.97
C ASP A 754 -19.88 -25.17 0.59
N PHE A 755 -18.78 -25.21 -0.14
CA PHE A 755 -18.11 -24.05 -0.71
C PHE A 755 -18.11 -24.15 -2.22
N ARG A 756 -18.37 -23.03 -2.89
CA ARG A 756 -18.23 -22.89 -4.33
C ARG A 756 -16.92 -22.26 -4.69
N MET A 757 -16.11 -22.97 -5.47
CA MET A 757 -14.84 -22.47 -6.01
C MET A 757 -15.04 -22.06 -7.46
N GLN A 758 -14.41 -20.92 -7.86
CA GLN A 758 -14.53 -20.38 -9.21
C GLN A 758 -13.16 -19.94 -9.75
N ALA A 759 -12.87 -20.33 -11.01
CA ALA A 759 -11.76 -19.79 -11.78
C ALA A 759 -12.24 -19.48 -13.22
N GLY A 760 -12.15 -18.20 -13.62
CA GLY A 760 -12.78 -17.73 -14.85
C GLY A 760 -14.29 -18.02 -14.86
N ASN A 761 -14.76 -18.72 -15.86
CA ASN A 761 -16.17 -19.18 -15.98
C ASN A 761 -16.40 -20.61 -15.45
N GLN A 762 -15.37 -21.25 -14.91
CA GLN A 762 -15.46 -22.62 -14.36
C GLN A 762 -15.83 -22.56 -12.88
N VAL A 763 -16.71 -23.45 -12.46
CA VAL A 763 -17.24 -23.56 -11.09
C VAL A 763 -17.12 -24.99 -10.61
N LEU A 764 -16.78 -25.19 -9.34
CA LEU A 764 -16.66 -26.49 -8.69
C LEU A 764 -17.09 -26.36 -7.23
N ASP A 765 -18.01 -27.20 -6.77
CA ASP A 765 -18.43 -27.26 -5.37
C ASP A 765 -17.58 -28.29 -4.60
N ILE A 766 -17.17 -27.93 -3.37
CA ILE A 766 -16.41 -28.76 -2.45
C ILE A 766 -17.06 -28.72 -1.06
N THR A 767 -16.84 -29.74 -0.24
CA THR A 767 -17.50 -29.88 1.06
C THR A 767 -16.49 -30.00 2.20
N CYS A 768 -16.57 -29.11 3.16
CA CYS A 768 -15.93 -29.26 4.46
C CYS A 768 -16.71 -30.28 5.29
N THR A 769 -16.03 -31.34 5.77
CA THR A 769 -16.71 -32.45 6.44
C THR A 769 -16.89 -32.28 7.94
N GLU A 770 -16.18 -31.34 8.55
CA GLU A 770 -16.23 -31.09 10.00
C GLU A 770 -16.03 -29.62 10.34
N THR A 771 -16.65 -29.16 11.42
CA THR A 771 -16.43 -27.82 11.95
C THR A 771 -15.21 -27.79 12.85
N LYS A 772 -14.31 -26.84 12.61
CA LYS A 772 -13.14 -26.56 13.45
C LYS A 772 -13.13 -25.12 13.92
N LYS A 773 -12.84 -24.91 15.21
CA LYS A 773 -12.60 -23.59 15.81
C LYS A 773 -11.17 -23.51 16.32
N TRP A 774 -10.60 -22.32 16.29
CA TRP A 774 -9.30 -22.04 16.87
C TRP A 774 -9.49 -21.28 18.17
N ASP A 775 -8.83 -21.73 19.26
CA ASP A 775 -8.96 -21.11 20.59
C ASP A 775 -8.27 -19.75 20.68
N THR A 776 -7.33 -19.46 19.77
CA THR A 776 -6.65 -18.19 19.68
C THR A 776 -7.31 -17.29 18.63
N PRO A 777 -7.26 -15.94 18.78
CA PRO A 777 -7.76 -15.01 17.76
C PRO A 777 -7.07 -15.15 16.40
N ASN A 778 -5.87 -15.76 16.36
CA ASN A 778 -5.07 -15.96 15.17
C ASN A 778 -4.93 -17.47 14.89
N LYS A 779 -5.37 -17.92 13.71
CA LYS A 779 -5.25 -19.31 13.25
C LYS A 779 -3.85 -19.65 12.73
#